data_b17d6d73c43cb9ad3477cd96a8d52c20
#
_entry.id   b17d6d73c43cb9ad3477cd96a8d52c20
#
_cell.length_a   1.000
_cell.length_b   1.000
_cell.length_c   1.000
_cell.angle_alpha   90.00
_cell.angle_beta   90.00
_cell.angle_gamma   90.00
#
_symmetry.space_group_name_H-M   'P 1'
#
loop_
_entity.id
_entity.type
_entity.pdbx_description
1 polymer ?
#
loop_
_entity_poly.entity_id
_entity_poly.type
_entity_poly.pdbx_seq_one_letter_code
_entity_poly.pdbx_strand_id
1 'polypeptide(L)'
;MRRFIFTVAALALTAPLHAQDRAPMKLTFERVFASPSLSGESPRGVKLSPDGKWLTVLRNRADDKDRYDLWGYNRENGQWSMLVDSEKVGSGQALSEAEKMQRERLRIGKLKGIVTYFWSPDSKSILVPIDGDLYLANLDGSVQRLTNTPESELNPALSQTGKYLSFVRDQRLWIGAVGGAEAQPVTPEETSDTVHWGEAEFVAQEELDRLAGYWWSPQDKRIAVERFDEAPVDVVTRLAIGADASTVTHQRYPAAGTANALVSLWVMDPDGRHKVEVDLGNDKDFYLARVDWAKDGKTLYVQRLNRFQDRLDMLSVDPATGKAKVLFTENAAKGHWINLTNNYKWLDDGSLVWWSERDGYGHLYHYDKGTFTQLTKGQWVVTSLDGVDQKHGRVFFTANKDDVLATQVYEIDLAHPGEPKRLTDPTYVNNASMDKQARTLLVSRSSETQPPQSYLADESGKRLTWISENAVTGDHPYAPYKDGQQPEEFGTLKAEDGQTLHWRMIRPVMEKGKRYPVFFMHYGGPHVQTVTKGWNNPLEQAIVAKGYIVFELDNRGSYNRGVAFEKPIYHDMGTPEVADQKVGAEYLKTLPFVDPDKIAIYGWSYGGYMTLRMLEADPRLYAAGIAGAPVTRWELYDTAYTERYMGNPKTDQAAYDKASALLPAEKIDDPMLLLHGMSDDNVVFANSTELAAKLQHADKPFSMMFYPGETHGVGGPKVSPQLWHTIMNFLAAHGVTPPE
;
A
#
# COMPACT_ATOMS: atom_id res chain seq x y z
N MET A 1 47.67 -70.05 -36.24
CA MET A 1 46.26 -70.03 -35.89
C MET A 1 45.97 -68.73 -35.21
N ARG A 2 45.42 -67.72 -35.96
CA ARG A 2 45.03 -66.45 -35.43
C ARG A 2 43.50 -66.39 -35.40
N ARG A 3 42.93 -66.25 -34.20
CA ARG A 3 41.46 -66.05 -34.01
C ARG A 3 41.13 -64.56 -34.16
N PHE A 4 40.29 -64.29 -35.11
CA PHE A 4 39.65 -62.97 -35.24
C PHE A 4 38.41 -62.91 -34.30
N ILE A 5 38.35 -61.90 -33.46
CA ILE A 5 37.16 -61.56 -32.65
C ILE A 5 36.44 -60.46 -33.37
N PHE A 6 35.19 -60.70 -33.81
CA PHE A 6 34.31 -59.71 -34.32
C PHE A 6 33.57 -59.04 -33.15
N THR A 7 33.77 -57.74 -33.00
CA THR A 7 33.00 -56.93 -32.08
C THR A 7 31.75 -56.35 -32.81
N VAL A 8 30.57 -56.75 -32.37
CA VAL A 8 29.29 -56.20 -32.88
C VAL A 8 29.00 -54.93 -32.11
N ALA A 9 29.04 -53.79 -32.74
CA ALA A 9 28.60 -52.52 -32.20
C ALA A 9 27.05 -52.42 -32.28
N ALA A 10 26.36 -52.44 -31.17
CA ALA A 10 24.93 -52.16 -31.08
C ALA A 10 24.72 -50.64 -31.17
N LEU A 11 24.16 -50.16 -32.30
CA LEU A 11 23.60 -48.81 -32.38
C LEU A 11 22.29 -48.74 -31.58
N ALA A 12 22.33 -48.05 -30.45
CA ALA A 12 21.13 -47.66 -29.71
C ALA A 12 20.47 -46.45 -30.45
N LEU A 13 19.38 -46.69 -31.12
CA LEU A 13 18.48 -45.61 -31.60
C LEU A 13 17.81 -44.98 -30.40
N THR A 14 18.27 -43.80 -30.00
CA THR A 14 17.49 -42.91 -29.11
C THR A 14 16.37 -42.29 -29.90
N ALA A 15 15.17 -42.82 -29.76
CA ALA A 15 13.94 -42.12 -30.19
C ALA A 15 13.81 -40.81 -29.41
N PRO A 16 13.45 -39.68 -30.07
CA PRO A 16 13.14 -38.48 -29.31
C PRO A 16 11.92 -38.77 -28.44
N LEU A 17 12.05 -38.56 -27.11
CA LEU A 17 10.88 -38.45 -26.25
C LEU A 17 10.01 -37.32 -26.79
N HIS A 18 8.90 -37.68 -27.39
CA HIS A 18 7.83 -36.72 -27.64
C HIS A 18 7.41 -36.18 -26.27
N ALA A 19 7.55 -34.87 -26.07
CA ALA A 19 6.85 -34.20 -25.00
C ALA A 19 5.36 -34.56 -25.16
N GLN A 20 4.84 -35.36 -24.25
CA GLN A 20 3.40 -35.56 -24.16
C GLN A 20 2.78 -34.19 -23.95
N ASP A 21 1.89 -33.76 -24.84
CA ASP A 21 1.01 -32.61 -24.66
C ASP A 21 0.20 -32.86 -23.38
N ARG A 22 0.78 -32.49 -22.24
CA ARG A 22 0.03 -32.46 -20.99
C ARG A 22 -0.92 -31.27 -21.08
N ALA A 23 -2.22 -31.55 -20.94
CA ALA A 23 -3.21 -30.48 -20.78
C ALA A 23 -2.72 -29.52 -19.68
N PRO A 24 -2.85 -28.19 -19.91
CA PRO A 24 -2.40 -27.21 -18.94
C PRO A 24 -3.01 -27.50 -17.56
N MET A 25 -2.19 -27.40 -16.51
CA MET A 25 -2.66 -27.60 -15.14
C MET A 25 -3.65 -26.46 -14.79
N LYS A 26 -4.81 -26.83 -14.25
CA LYS A 26 -5.78 -25.83 -13.76
C LYS A 26 -5.33 -25.28 -12.41
N LEU A 27 -5.41 -23.98 -12.24
CA LEU A 27 -5.21 -23.32 -10.95
C LEU A 27 -6.34 -23.65 -9.99
N THR A 28 -5.99 -23.92 -8.72
CA THR A 28 -6.95 -24.07 -7.62
C THR A 28 -6.69 -23.01 -6.55
N PHE A 29 -7.68 -22.75 -5.71
CA PHE A 29 -7.52 -21.78 -4.62
C PHE A 29 -6.44 -22.22 -3.63
N GLU A 30 -6.34 -23.51 -3.32
CA GLU A 30 -5.28 -24.05 -2.46
C GLU A 30 -3.90 -23.72 -3.02
N ARG A 31 -3.70 -23.88 -4.33
CA ARG A 31 -2.39 -23.60 -4.95
C ARG A 31 -2.09 -22.10 -5.00
N VAL A 32 -3.10 -21.26 -5.24
CA VAL A 32 -2.94 -19.80 -5.25
C VAL A 32 -2.39 -19.30 -3.90
N PHE A 33 -2.89 -19.85 -2.80
CA PHE A 33 -2.52 -19.41 -1.45
C PHE A 33 -1.39 -20.22 -0.80
N ALA A 34 -0.93 -21.29 -1.43
CA ALA A 34 0.19 -22.10 -0.93
C ALA A 34 1.57 -21.49 -1.19
N SER A 35 2.58 -21.99 -0.48
CA SER A 35 3.99 -21.78 -0.81
C SER A 35 4.49 -22.84 -1.80
N PRO A 36 5.46 -22.50 -2.66
CA PRO A 36 5.97 -21.16 -2.94
C PRO A 36 4.95 -20.29 -3.69
N SER A 37 5.10 -18.97 -3.58
CA SER A 37 4.22 -18.00 -4.26
C SER A 37 4.20 -18.23 -5.76
N LEU A 38 3.02 -18.17 -6.37
CA LEU A 38 2.88 -18.26 -7.83
C LEU A 38 3.48 -17.05 -8.56
N SER A 39 3.58 -15.91 -7.91
CA SER A 39 4.30 -14.74 -8.45
C SER A 39 5.83 -14.87 -8.34
N GLY A 40 6.35 -16.01 -7.85
CA GLY A 40 7.77 -16.25 -7.69
C GLY A 40 8.37 -15.49 -6.52
N GLU A 41 9.63 -15.10 -6.65
CA GLU A 41 10.32 -14.28 -5.66
C GLU A 41 9.66 -12.89 -5.57
N SER A 42 9.41 -12.44 -4.35
CA SER A 42 8.85 -11.13 -4.06
C SER A 42 9.81 -10.32 -3.17
N PRO A 43 10.94 -9.83 -3.74
CA PRO A 43 11.90 -9.03 -2.98
C PRO A 43 11.24 -7.76 -2.46
N ARG A 44 11.46 -7.47 -1.15
CA ARG A 44 10.90 -6.30 -0.48
C ARG A 44 12.01 -5.44 0.10
N GLY A 45 11.70 -4.16 0.33
CA GLY A 45 12.61 -3.26 1.01
C GLY A 45 13.97 -3.16 0.34
N VAL A 46 14.03 -3.18 -0.99
CA VAL A 46 15.27 -3.08 -1.74
C VAL A 46 15.93 -1.73 -1.47
N LYS A 47 17.18 -1.74 -1.00
CA LYS A 47 17.94 -0.52 -0.65
C LYS A 47 19.38 -0.62 -1.11
N LEU A 48 19.91 0.49 -1.60
CA LEU A 48 21.37 0.64 -1.75
C LEU A 48 21.99 1.13 -0.44
N SER A 49 23.19 0.64 -0.13
CA SER A 49 24.00 1.22 0.94
C SER A 49 24.29 2.70 0.64
N PRO A 50 24.51 3.56 1.66
CA PRO A 50 24.81 4.98 1.44
C PRO A 50 26.01 5.24 0.52
N ASP A 51 27.01 4.34 0.49
CA ASP A 51 28.20 4.40 -0.40
C ASP A 51 27.94 3.75 -1.78
N GLY A 52 26.76 3.14 -1.98
CA GLY A 52 26.36 2.50 -3.23
C GLY A 52 27.04 1.17 -3.55
N LYS A 53 27.86 0.59 -2.63
CA LYS A 53 28.61 -0.64 -2.89
C LYS A 53 27.79 -1.93 -2.67
N TRP A 54 26.78 -1.85 -1.85
CA TRP A 54 25.88 -2.96 -1.55
C TRP A 54 24.47 -2.66 -1.96
N LEU A 55 23.78 -3.70 -2.43
CA LEU A 55 22.34 -3.73 -2.54
C LEU A 55 21.82 -4.71 -1.50
N THR A 56 20.86 -4.32 -0.70
CA THR A 56 20.20 -5.20 0.26
C THR A 56 18.72 -5.37 -0.07
N VAL A 57 18.18 -6.52 0.33
CA VAL A 57 16.81 -6.91 0.01
C VAL A 57 16.29 -7.91 1.02
N LEU A 58 15.02 -7.84 1.33
CA LEU A 58 14.30 -8.90 2.04
C LEU A 58 13.79 -9.92 1.01
N ARG A 59 14.21 -11.18 1.16
CA ARG A 59 13.74 -12.30 0.33
C ARG A 59 12.90 -13.26 1.16
N ASN A 60 11.76 -13.62 0.61
CA ASN A 60 10.91 -14.64 1.21
C ASN A 60 11.50 -16.05 1.00
N ARG A 61 11.11 -16.96 1.87
CA ARG A 61 11.52 -18.37 1.78
C ARG A 61 10.62 -19.16 0.82
N ALA A 62 11.14 -20.19 0.22
CA ALA A 62 10.36 -21.06 -0.66
C ALA A 62 9.35 -21.91 0.13
N ASP A 63 9.69 -22.31 1.34
CA ASP A 63 8.86 -23.12 2.24
C ASP A 63 7.88 -22.28 3.08
N ASP A 64 8.19 -21.01 3.34
CA ASP A 64 7.29 -20.04 3.99
C ASP A 64 7.34 -18.70 3.25
N LYS A 65 6.42 -18.48 2.31
CA LYS A 65 6.36 -17.28 1.48
C LYS A 65 6.14 -15.98 2.27
N ASP A 66 5.68 -16.08 3.51
CA ASP A 66 5.38 -14.93 4.37
C ASP A 66 6.54 -14.61 5.33
N ARG A 67 7.61 -15.43 5.38
CA ARG A 67 8.83 -15.20 6.18
C ARG A 67 9.95 -14.64 5.31
N TYR A 68 10.61 -13.59 5.80
CA TYR A 68 11.66 -12.88 5.08
C TYR A 68 12.98 -12.88 5.84
N ASP A 69 14.07 -13.05 5.07
CA ASP A 69 15.46 -12.93 5.51
C ASP A 69 16.13 -11.74 4.83
N LEU A 70 17.17 -11.19 5.46
CA LEU A 70 17.97 -10.12 4.89
C LEU A 70 19.12 -10.65 4.04
N TRP A 71 19.15 -10.28 2.77
CA TRP A 71 20.18 -10.63 1.81
C TRP A 71 20.93 -9.41 1.32
N GLY A 72 22.23 -9.58 1.04
CA GLY A 72 23.08 -8.55 0.46
C GLY A 72 23.72 -9.00 -0.84
N TYR A 73 23.75 -8.11 -1.81
CA TYR A 73 24.51 -8.23 -3.04
C TYR A 73 25.69 -7.26 -3.01
N ASN A 74 26.90 -7.81 -3.03
CA ASN A 74 28.10 -7.00 -3.15
C ASN A 74 28.35 -6.66 -4.62
N ARG A 75 28.27 -5.39 -4.98
CA ARG A 75 28.40 -4.90 -6.36
C ARG A 75 29.82 -4.95 -6.91
N GLU A 76 30.85 -5.07 -6.05
CA GLU A 76 32.26 -5.17 -6.46
C GLU A 76 32.60 -6.57 -6.95
N ASN A 77 32.08 -7.61 -6.30
CA ASN A 77 32.37 -9.00 -6.67
C ASN A 77 31.17 -9.75 -7.31
N GLY A 78 30.00 -9.13 -7.36
CA GLY A 78 28.80 -9.69 -8.01
C GLY A 78 28.17 -10.87 -7.24
N GLN A 79 28.37 -11.00 -5.94
CA GLN A 79 27.89 -12.14 -5.16
C GLN A 79 26.77 -11.77 -4.19
N TRP A 80 25.81 -12.67 -4.05
CA TRP A 80 24.76 -12.64 -3.05
C TRP A 80 25.18 -13.41 -1.81
N SER A 81 24.86 -12.89 -0.63
CA SER A 81 24.98 -13.59 0.65
C SER A 81 23.77 -13.28 1.55
N MET A 82 23.37 -14.26 2.36
CA MET A 82 22.41 -14.03 3.43
C MET A 82 23.14 -13.31 4.56
N LEU A 83 22.70 -12.09 4.90
CA LEU A 83 23.28 -11.30 5.98
C LEU A 83 22.63 -11.63 7.32
N VAL A 84 21.30 -11.86 7.32
CA VAL A 84 20.56 -12.23 8.53
C VAL A 84 19.54 -13.31 8.20
N ASP A 85 19.65 -14.44 8.88
CA ASP A 85 18.70 -15.54 8.88
C ASP A 85 17.67 -15.31 10.00
N SER A 86 16.43 -15.01 9.63
CA SER A 86 15.36 -14.64 10.57
C SER A 86 14.89 -15.78 11.48
N GLU A 87 15.29 -17.04 11.23
CA GLU A 87 15.02 -18.15 12.15
C GLU A 87 16.08 -18.30 13.24
N LYS A 88 17.29 -17.77 12.98
CA LYS A 88 18.41 -17.82 13.93
C LYS A 88 18.55 -16.56 14.77
N VAL A 89 17.97 -15.45 14.29
CA VAL A 89 18.01 -14.15 14.94
C VAL A 89 16.60 -13.81 15.39
N GLY A 90 16.49 -13.24 16.56
CA GLY A 90 15.21 -12.88 17.18
C GLY A 90 15.05 -13.55 18.53
N SER A 91 14.18 -12.98 19.35
CA SER A 91 13.89 -13.50 20.69
C SER A 91 12.84 -14.62 20.67
N GLY A 92 12.06 -14.73 19.60
CA GLY A 92 10.84 -15.55 19.54
C GLY A 92 9.70 -14.99 20.38
N GLN A 93 9.83 -13.76 20.87
CA GLN A 93 8.84 -13.08 21.69
C GLN A 93 7.61 -12.73 20.84
N ALA A 94 6.42 -12.78 21.44
CA ALA A 94 5.21 -12.32 20.77
C ALA A 94 5.26 -10.80 20.57
N LEU A 95 4.78 -10.34 19.43
CA LEU A 95 4.69 -8.92 19.12
C LEU A 95 3.78 -8.22 20.14
N SER A 96 4.16 -7.02 20.56
CA SER A 96 3.31 -6.15 21.37
C SER A 96 2.05 -5.74 20.58
N GLU A 97 1.00 -5.30 21.28
CA GLU A 97 -0.22 -4.81 20.61
C GLU A 97 0.10 -3.57 19.74
N ALA A 98 0.95 -2.67 20.20
CA ALA A 98 1.36 -1.49 19.45
C ALA A 98 2.08 -1.87 18.14
N GLU A 99 3.00 -2.86 18.17
CA GLU A 99 3.67 -3.35 16.96
C GLU A 99 2.70 -4.06 16.02
N LYS A 100 1.77 -4.87 16.53
CA LYS A 100 0.71 -5.49 15.71
C LYS A 100 -0.13 -4.44 15.01
N MET A 101 -0.53 -3.38 15.72
CA MET A 101 -1.29 -2.28 15.15
C MET A 101 -0.50 -1.54 14.07
N GLN A 102 0.78 -1.22 14.28
CA GLN A 102 1.62 -0.62 13.24
C GLN A 102 1.77 -1.53 12.01
N ARG A 103 1.94 -2.84 12.20
CA ARG A 103 2.01 -3.81 11.09
C ARG A 103 0.68 -3.89 10.32
N GLU A 104 -0.45 -3.75 10.99
CA GLU A 104 -1.76 -3.69 10.32
C GLU A 104 -1.89 -2.42 9.47
N ARG A 105 -1.49 -1.24 9.99
CA ARG A 105 -1.44 0.02 9.22
C ARG A 105 -0.58 -0.11 7.94
N LEU A 106 0.55 -0.80 8.04
CA LEU A 106 1.43 -1.09 6.90
C LEU A 106 0.94 -2.24 6.00
N ARG A 107 -0.18 -2.89 6.34
CA ARG A 107 -0.71 -4.09 5.64
C ARG A 107 0.30 -5.24 5.56
N ILE A 108 1.14 -5.39 6.60
CA ILE A 108 2.16 -6.43 6.73
C ILE A 108 1.95 -7.33 7.96
N GLY A 109 0.77 -7.31 8.56
CA GLY A 109 0.44 -8.06 9.79
C GLY A 109 0.71 -9.57 9.72
N LYS A 110 0.64 -10.15 8.51
CA LYS A 110 0.90 -11.60 8.28
C LYS A 110 2.37 -11.93 8.00
N LEU A 111 3.22 -10.94 7.77
CA LEU A 111 4.63 -11.16 7.47
C LEU A 111 5.40 -11.57 8.73
N LYS A 112 6.35 -12.46 8.55
CA LYS A 112 7.20 -13.04 9.59
C LYS A 112 8.68 -12.75 9.33
N GLY A 113 9.48 -12.87 10.37
CA GLY A 113 10.91 -12.62 10.30
C GLY A 113 11.21 -11.14 10.19
N ILE A 114 12.09 -10.75 9.27
CA ILE A 114 12.52 -9.37 9.08
C ILE A 114 11.54 -8.67 8.15
N VAL A 115 10.85 -7.64 8.64
CA VAL A 115 9.87 -6.88 7.86
C VAL A 115 10.36 -5.51 7.44
N THR A 116 11.39 -4.99 8.12
CA THR A 116 12.07 -3.73 7.80
C THR A 116 13.52 -3.77 8.28
N TYR A 117 14.35 -2.87 7.75
CA TYR A 117 15.75 -2.69 8.18
C TYR A 117 16.28 -1.32 7.76
N PHE A 118 17.39 -0.87 8.36
CA PHE A 118 17.95 0.47 8.13
C PHE A 118 19.47 0.39 8.01
N TRP A 119 20.03 0.96 6.94
CA TRP A 119 21.46 1.08 6.78
C TRP A 119 22.06 2.08 7.78
N SER A 120 23.23 1.75 8.33
CA SER A 120 24.06 2.77 9.00
C SER A 120 24.59 3.78 7.98
N PRO A 121 24.69 5.07 8.34
CA PRO A 121 25.15 6.10 7.41
C PRO A 121 26.56 5.87 6.86
N ASP A 122 27.42 5.13 7.57
CA ASP A 122 28.79 4.76 7.16
C ASP A 122 28.84 3.50 6.30
N SER A 123 27.71 2.90 5.97
CA SER A 123 27.57 1.68 5.14
C SER A 123 28.24 0.43 5.72
N LYS A 124 28.51 0.35 7.03
CA LYS A 124 29.21 -0.80 7.63
C LYS A 124 28.28 -1.79 8.29
N SER A 125 27.10 -1.35 8.70
CA SER A 125 26.15 -2.20 9.42
C SER A 125 24.69 -1.87 9.05
N ILE A 126 23.80 -2.73 9.49
CA ILE A 126 22.37 -2.63 9.21
C ILE A 126 21.63 -2.84 10.53
N LEU A 127 20.78 -1.89 10.89
CA LEU A 127 19.85 -2.02 12.02
C LEU A 127 18.66 -2.87 11.59
N VAL A 128 18.38 -3.94 12.33
CA VAL A 128 17.33 -4.93 12.05
C VAL A 128 16.41 -5.07 13.26
N PRO A 129 15.19 -4.52 13.23
CA PRO A 129 14.15 -4.84 14.21
C PRO A 129 13.59 -6.24 13.94
N ILE A 130 13.48 -7.05 14.98
CA ILE A 130 12.83 -8.37 14.92
C ILE A 130 12.34 -8.80 16.30
N ASP A 131 11.10 -9.28 16.39
CA ASP A 131 10.46 -9.78 17.62
C ASP A 131 10.50 -8.78 18.79
N GLY A 132 10.29 -7.48 18.50
CA GLY A 132 10.28 -6.41 19.49
C GLY A 132 11.64 -5.85 19.87
N ASP A 133 12.75 -6.54 19.53
CA ASP A 133 14.13 -6.13 19.83
C ASP A 133 14.88 -5.58 18.61
N LEU A 134 15.99 -4.90 18.88
CA LEU A 134 16.87 -4.31 17.89
C LEU A 134 18.19 -5.08 17.78
N TYR A 135 18.61 -5.32 16.57
CA TYR A 135 19.86 -6.02 16.24
C TYR A 135 20.69 -5.18 15.27
N LEU A 136 22.00 -5.25 15.39
CA LEU A 136 22.95 -4.68 14.44
C LEU A 136 23.64 -5.80 13.68
N ALA A 137 23.39 -5.89 12.40
CA ALA A 137 24.00 -6.85 11.50
C ALA A 137 25.18 -6.22 10.77
N ASN A 138 26.33 -6.91 10.75
CA ASN A 138 27.50 -6.52 9.98
C ASN A 138 27.49 -7.22 8.61
N LEU A 139 28.29 -6.70 7.68
CA LEU A 139 28.36 -7.23 6.31
C LEU A 139 29.07 -8.60 6.22
N ASP A 140 29.73 -9.04 7.26
CA ASP A 140 30.31 -10.39 7.40
C ASP A 140 29.28 -11.45 7.88
N GLY A 141 28.05 -11.04 8.14
CA GLY A 141 26.97 -11.89 8.63
C GLY A 141 26.93 -12.03 10.15
N SER A 142 27.83 -11.38 10.90
CA SER A 142 27.74 -11.34 12.37
C SER A 142 26.62 -10.40 12.81
N VAL A 143 25.87 -10.80 13.86
CA VAL A 143 24.72 -10.05 14.37
C VAL A 143 24.88 -9.83 15.87
N GLN A 144 24.74 -8.58 16.31
CA GLN A 144 24.76 -8.18 17.71
C GLN A 144 23.34 -7.76 18.13
N ARG A 145 22.82 -8.31 19.23
CA ARG A 145 21.59 -7.84 19.86
C ARG A 145 21.89 -6.54 20.63
N LEU A 146 21.13 -5.48 20.37
CA LEU A 146 21.30 -4.17 20.98
C LEU A 146 20.33 -3.94 22.16
N THR A 147 19.13 -4.53 22.09
CA THR A 147 18.12 -4.44 23.17
C THR A 147 17.67 -5.83 23.58
N ASN A 148 17.24 -5.96 24.83
CA ASN A 148 16.73 -7.22 25.42
C ASN A 148 15.73 -6.86 26.52
N THR A 149 14.55 -6.40 26.10
CA THR A 149 13.51 -5.91 27.01
C THR A 149 12.18 -6.62 26.72
N PRO A 150 11.28 -6.72 27.70
CA PRO A 150 9.95 -7.27 27.46
C PRO A 150 9.06 -6.34 26.62
N GLU A 151 9.37 -5.02 26.59
CA GLU A 151 8.67 -4.02 25.78
C GLU A 151 9.27 -3.97 24.37
N SER A 152 8.45 -3.64 23.36
CA SER A 152 8.91 -3.44 21.99
C SER A 152 9.55 -2.08 21.79
N GLU A 153 10.65 -2.04 21.03
CA GLU A 153 11.25 -0.81 20.53
C GLU A 153 10.61 -0.43 19.18
N LEU A 154 9.70 0.55 19.20
CA LEU A 154 8.98 1.02 18.03
C LEU A 154 9.76 2.10 17.27
N ASN A 155 9.56 2.15 15.95
CA ASN A 155 10.12 3.19 15.08
C ASN A 155 11.63 3.43 15.25
N PRO A 156 12.48 2.39 15.29
CA PRO A 156 13.90 2.57 15.52
C PRO A 156 14.59 3.29 14.37
N ALA A 157 15.59 4.14 14.70
CA ALA A 157 16.40 4.85 13.73
C ALA A 157 17.84 5.00 14.21
N LEU A 158 18.78 4.99 13.26
CA LEU A 158 20.12 5.51 13.46
C LEU A 158 20.13 7.01 13.14
N SER A 159 20.83 7.80 13.94
CA SER A 159 21.01 9.23 13.68
C SER A 159 21.76 9.50 12.37
N GLN A 160 21.71 10.71 11.84
CA GLN A 160 22.25 11.04 10.51
C GLN A 160 23.76 10.82 10.37
N THR A 161 24.52 10.89 11.48
CA THR A 161 25.96 10.56 11.50
C THR A 161 26.23 9.12 11.94
N GLY A 162 25.20 8.34 12.34
CA GLY A 162 25.33 6.99 12.86
C GLY A 162 25.82 6.91 14.31
N LYS A 163 25.90 8.05 15.02
CA LYS A 163 26.38 8.11 16.39
C LYS A 163 25.37 7.57 17.40
N TYR A 164 24.08 7.81 17.16
CA TYR A 164 23.01 7.47 18.09
C TYR A 164 22.06 6.46 17.49
N LEU A 165 21.53 5.58 18.35
CA LEU A 165 20.34 4.77 18.15
C LEU A 165 19.20 5.44 18.90
N SER A 166 18.04 5.55 18.26
CA SER A 166 16.81 6.08 18.85
C SER A 166 15.64 5.16 18.55
N PHE A 167 14.68 5.10 19.47
CA PHE A 167 13.44 4.33 19.34
C PHE A 167 12.39 4.85 20.34
N VAL A 168 11.14 4.46 20.14
CA VAL A 168 10.06 4.72 21.11
C VAL A 168 9.81 3.46 21.93
N ARG A 169 9.74 3.62 23.24
CA ARG A 169 9.34 2.58 24.21
C ARG A 169 8.56 3.25 25.34
N ASP A 170 7.46 2.65 25.76
CA ASP A 170 6.59 3.17 26.80
C ASP A 170 6.20 4.64 26.59
N GLN A 171 5.73 4.96 25.37
CA GLN A 171 5.28 6.30 24.95
C GLN A 171 6.35 7.41 25.05
N ARG A 172 7.62 7.03 25.16
CA ARG A 172 8.76 7.96 25.30
C ARG A 172 9.82 7.71 24.25
N LEU A 173 10.50 8.78 23.82
CA LEU A 173 11.67 8.67 22.97
C LEU A 173 12.90 8.30 23.80
N TRP A 174 13.59 7.24 23.39
CA TRP A 174 14.82 6.74 23.97
C TRP A 174 15.99 6.95 23.03
N ILE A 175 17.13 7.38 23.53
CA ILE A 175 18.34 7.60 22.74
C ILE A 175 19.55 7.00 23.49
N GLY A 176 20.41 6.28 22.75
CA GLY A 176 21.67 5.74 23.22
C GLY A 176 22.76 5.87 22.16
N ALA A 177 24.01 5.70 22.54
CA ALA A 177 25.13 5.60 21.60
C ALA A 177 25.13 4.22 20.94
N VAL A 178 25.32 4.14 19.63
CA VAL A 178 25.44 2.85 18.94
C VAL A 178 26.65 2.08 19.47
N GLY A 179 26.41 0.88 20.03
CA GLY A 179 27.44 0.06 20.67
C GLY A 179 27.99 0.62 22.00
N GLY A 180 27.34 1.62 22.57
CA GLY A 180 27.71 2.27 23.84
C GLY A 180 26.85 1.81 25.02
N ALA A 181 26.62 2.74 25.98
CA ALA A 181 25.74 2.50 27.10
C ALA A 181 24.28 2.32 26.66
N GLU A 182 23.49 1.66 27.52
CA GLU A 182 22.05 1.48 27.33
C GLU A 182 21.34 2.81 27.04
N ALA A 183 20.39 2.78 26.11
CA ALA A 183 19.59 3.95 25.76
C ALA A 183 18.84 4.49 27.00
N GLN A 184 18.68 5.80 27.05
CA GLN A 184 17.97 6.49 28.11
C GLN A 184 16.79 7.27 27.56
N PRO A 185 15.69 7.43 28.31
CA PRO A 185 14.58 8.26 27.89
C PRO A 185 15.00 9.73 27.86
N VAL A 186 14.75 10.43 26.75
CA VAL A 186 15.11 11.85 26.57
C VAL A 186 13.89 12.78 26.62
N THR A 187 12.70 12.22 26.58
CA THR A 187 11.44 12.96 26.75
C THR A 187 10.90 12.80 28.18
N PRO A 188 10.04 13.73 28.64
CA PRO A 188 9.47 13.65 29.99
C PRO A 188 8.73 12.33 30.24
N GLU A 189 8.68 11.92 31.49
CA GLU A 189 7.70 10.97 31.96
C GLU A 189 6.39 11.73 32.23
N GLU A 190 5.35 11.36 31.50
CA GLU A 190 4.05 12.01 31.64
C GLU A 190 3.24 11.29 32.72
N THR A 191 2.31 12.02 33.36
CA THR A 191 1.43 11.46 34.38
C THR A 191 0.17 10.82 33.80
N SER A 192 -0.10 11.07 32.53
CA SER A 192 -1.24 10.54 31.77
C SER A 192 -0.76 9.52 30.75
N ASP A 193 -1.49 8.43 30.61
CA ASP A 193 -1.33 7.40 29.57
C ASP A 193 -1.82 7.84 28.19
N THR A 194 -2.37 9.07 28.08
CA THR A 194 -2.84 9.65 26.82
C THR A 194 -1.76 10.47 26.09
N VAL A 195 -0.62 10.72 26.74
CA VAL A 195 0.44 11.57 26.17
C VAL A 195 1.60 10.74 25.69
N HIS A 196 1.96 10.94 24.44
CA HIS A 196 2.98 10.20 23.73
C HIS A 196 4.04 11.12 23.14
N TRP A 197 5.28 10.63 23.06
CA TRP A 197 6.41 11.33 22.50
C TRP A 197 7.17 10.46 21.47
N GLY A 198 7.44 11.02 20.29
CA GLY A 198 8.30 10.38 19.29
C GLY A 198 7.62 9.37 18.38
N GLU A 199 6.34 9.17 18.54
CA GLU A 199 5.51 8.42 17.61
C GLU A 199 4.43 9.30 16.99
N ALA A 200 3.81 8.84 15.91
CA ALA A 200 2.69 9.50 15.28
C ALA A 200 1.37 9.06 15.92
N GLU A 201 0.40 9.96 15.98
CA GLU A 201 -0.95 9.63 16.43
C GLU A 201 -1.70 8.76 15.40
N PHE A 202 -2.88 8.24 15.78
CA PHE A 202 -3.63 7.23 15.01
C PHE A 202 -3.82 7.59 13.54
N VAL A 203 -4.36 8.77 13.22
CA VAL A 203 -4.67 9.12 11.83
C VAL A 203 -3.41 9.41 11.00
N ALA A 204 -2.33 9.87 11.61
CA ALA A 204 -1.07 10.00 10.92
C ALA A 204 -0.48 8.64 10.54
N GLN A 205 -0.66 7.62 11.39
CA GLN A 205 -0.25 6.25 11.10
C GLN A 205 -1.11 5.60 10.00
N GLU A 206 -2.44 5.79 10.02
CA GLU A 206 -3.37 5.13 9.10
C GLU A 206 -3.47 5.87 7.76
N GLU A 207 -3.55 7.22 7.78
CA GLU A 207 -3.97 8.03 6.64
C GLU A 207 -2.89 8.94 6.06
N LEU A 208 -1.77 9.16 6.79
CA LEU A 208 -0.70 10.05 6.34
C LEU A 208 0.64 9.32 6.07
N ASP A 209 0.66 8.00 6.07
CA ASP A 209 1.86 7.16 5.85
C ASP A 209 3.03 7.52 6.79
N ARG A 210 2.74 7.80 8.07
CA ARG A 210 3.75 8.24 9.03
C ARG A 210 3.59 7.53 10.36
N LEU A 211 4.57 6.70 10.74
CA LEU A 211 4.61 5.97 12.02
C LEU A 211 5.46 6.70 13.07
N ALA A 212 6.61 7.23 12.66
CA ALA A 212 7.54 7.91 13.56
C ALA A 212 7.14 9.39 13.75
N GLY A 213 7.33 9.87 14.97
CA GLY A 213 7.15 11.26 15.36
C GLY A 213 8.46 11.94 15.77
N TYR A 214 9.61 11.59 15.17
CA TYR A 214 10.86 12.26 15.46
C TYR A 214 11.82 12.30 14.27
N TRP A 215 12.65 13.36 14.19
CA TRP A 215 13.51 13.65 13.04
C TRP A 215 14.86 14.21 13.49
N TRP A 216 15.94 13.49 13.19
CA TRP A 216 17.28 13.90 13.48
C TRP A 216 17.77 15.05 12.57
N SER A 217 18.40 16.09 13.15
CA SER A 217 19.10 17.08 12.33
C SER A 217 20.32 16.46 11.64
N PRO A 218 20.79 17.02 10.49
CA PRO A 218 21.84 16.40 9.68
C PRO A 218 23.18 16.18 10.41
N GLN A 219 23.47 16.93 11.47
CA GLN A 219 24.71 16.82 12.26
C GLN A 219 24.48 16.20 13.64
N ASP A 220 23.33 15.61 13.90
CA ASP A 220 22.91 15.05 15.20
C ASP A 220 22.96 16.03 16.39
N LYS A 221 22.94 17.34 16.12
CA LYS A 221 22.97 18.36 17.18
C LYS A 221 21.61 18.58 17.82
N ARG A 222 20.56 18.36 17.08
CA ARG A 222 19.17 18.54 17.48
C ARG A 222 18.31 17.39 16.96
N ILE A 223 17.18 17.21 17.61
CA ILE A 223 16.13 16.32 17.18
C ILE A 223 14.79 17.05 17.30
N ALA A 224 13.98 16.98 16.24
CA ALA A 224 12.59 17.39 16.30
C ALA A 224 11.76 16.21 16.78
N VAL A 225 10.82 16.43 17.69
CA VAL A 225 10.02 15.38 18.33
C VAL A 225 8.58 15.82 18.42
N GLU A 226 7.69 15.03 17.90
CA GLU A 226 6.24 15.16 18.08
C GLU A 226 5.85 14.75 19.49
N ARG A 227 4.94 15.51 20.08
CA ARG A 227 4.19 15.16 21.26
C ARG A 227 2.71 15.22 20.90
N PHE A 228 1.97 14.19 21.18
CA PHE A 228 0.51 14.26 21.08
C PHE A 228 -0.17 13.86 22.36
N ASP A 229 -1.38 14.40 22.55
CA ASP A 229 -2.28 14.07 23.65
C ASP A 229 -3.62 13.62 23.08
N GLU A 230 -3.96 12.36 23.29
CA GLU A 230 -5.21 11.77 22.82
C GLU A 230 -6.34 11.81 23.86
N ALA A 231 -6.17 12.56 24.96
CA ALA A 231 -7.23 12.72 25.97
C ALA A 231 -8.59 13.19 25.38
N PRO A 232 -8.62 14.09 24.35
CA PRO A 232 -9.87 14.50 23.73
C PRO A 232 -10.51 13.44 22.81
N VAL A 233 -9.75 12.42 22.39
CA VAL A 233 -10.22 11.39 21.47
C VAL A 233 -11.16 10.44 22.17
N ASP A 234 -12.30 10.15 21.55
CA ASP A 234 -13.30 9.26 22.12
C ASP A 234 -12.75 7.83 22.27
N VAL A 235 -13.12 7.19 23.37
CA VAL A 235 -12.78 5.80 23.63
C VAL A 235 -13.87 4.89 23.09
N VAL A 236 -13.54 4.05 22.13
CA VAL A 236 -14.42 3.01 21.62
C VAL A 236 -14.07 1.65 22.20
N THR A 237 -15.08 0.85 22.49
CA THR A 237 -14.89 -0.52 22.94
C THR A 237 -14.87 -1.42 21.71
N ARG A 238 -13.74 -2.06 21.46
CA ARG A 238 -13.56 -3.03 20.39
C ARG A 238 -13.49 -4.44 20.96
N LEU A 239 -14.22 -5.34 20.35
CA LEU A 239 -14.16 -6.78 20.65
C LEU A 239 -13.30 -7.46 19.59
N ALA A 240 -12.17 -8.03 20.00
CA ALA A 240 -11.41 -8.96 19.16
C ALA A 240 -11.87 -10.38 19.54
N ILE A 241 -12.74 -10.96 18.71
CA ILE A 241 -13.34 -12.27 18.96
C ILE A 241 -12.50 -13.34 18.28
N GLY A 242 -11.71 -14.06 19.07
CA GLY A 242 -10.93 -15.20 18.61
C GLY A 242 -11.68 -16.52 18.70
N ALA A 243 -11.03 -17.61 18.24
CA ALA A 243 -11.60 -18.95 18.30
C ALA A 243 -11.72 -19.47 19.75
N ASP A 244 -10.73 -19.19 20.58
CA ASP A 244 -10.63 -19.75 21.94
C ASP A 244 -10.98 -18.71 23.02
N ALA A 245 -10.77 -17.42 22.74
CA ALA A 245 -11.03 -16.33 23.68
C ALA A 245 -11.37 -15.03 22.94
N SER A 246 -12.01 -14.12 23.66
CA SER A 246 -12.27 -12.76 23.17
C SER A 246 -11.55 -11.75 24.05
N THR A 247 -10.95 -10.74 23.42
CA THR A 247 -10.32 -9.62 24.11
C THR A 247 -11.18 -8.38 23.96
N VAL A 248 -11.42 -7.69 25.07
CA VAL A 248 -12.05 -6.37 25.07
C VAL A 248 -10.94 -5.33 25.09
N THR A 249 -10.89 -4.50 24.06
CA THR A 249 -9.93 -3.39 23.96
C THR A 249 -10.67 -2.07 24.02
N HIS A 250 -10.20 -1.17 24.86
CA HIS A 250 -10.62 0.22 24.91
C HIS A 250 -9.61 1.02 24.08
N GLN A 251 -10.01 1.41 22.88
CA GLN A 251 -9.15 2.11 21.93
C GLN A 251 -9.61 3.54 21.77
N ARG A 252 -8.68 4.49 21.84
CA ARG A 252 -8.95 5.85 21.40
C ARG A 252 -9.00 5.88 19.88
N TYR A 253 -10.17 6.24 19.35
CA TYR A 253 -10.42 6.20 17.92
C TYR A 253 -11.12 7.49 17.49
N PRO A 254 -10.48 8.33 16.64
CA PRO A 254 -11.05 9.60 16.18
C PRO A 254 -12.05 9.36 15.05
N ALA A 255 -13.26 8.90 15.39
CA ALA A 255 -14.33 8.72 14.43
C ALA A 255 -14.76 10.05 13.80
N ALA A 256 -15.24 10.03 12.55
CA ALA A 256 -15.66 11.23 11.83
C ALA A 256 -16.62 12.09 12.68
N GLY A 257 -16.35 13.40 12.76
CA GLY A 257 -17.10 14.35 13.59
C GLY A 257 -16.66 14.43 15.06
N THR A 258 -15.76 13.57 15.52
CA THR A 258 -15.22 13.62 16.89
C THR A 258 -13.89 14.38 16.95
N ALA A 259 -13.30 14.47 18.13
CA ALA A 259 -12.03 15.16 18.32
C ALA A 259 -10.85 14.32 17.84
N ASN A 260 -9.86 14.98 17.24
CA ASN A 260 -8.53 14.42 17.00
C ASN A 260 -7.62 14.56 18.22
N ALA A 261 -6.49 13.85 18.22
CA ALA A 261 -5.41 14.07 19.17
C ALA A 261 -4.84 15.49 19.02
N LEU A 262 -4.40 16.09 20.12
CA LEU A 262 -3.74 17.39 20.15
C LEU A 262 -2.25 17.21 19.88
N VAL A 263 -1.77 17.68 18.72
CA VAL A 263 -0.39 17.52 18.28
C VAL A 263 0.42 18.77 18.52
N SER A 264 1.64 18.62 19.04
CA SER A 264 2.66 19.66 19.13
C SER A 264 4.03 19.13 18.68
N LEU A 265 4.91 20.02 18.25
CA LEU A 265 6.26 19.69 17.77
C LEU A 265 7.29 20.42 18.62
N TRP A 266 8.31 19.70 19.05
CA TRP A 266 9.39 20.22 19.90
C TRP A 266 10.75 20.00 19.25
N VAL A 267 11.68 20.89 19.48
CA VAL A 267 13.09 20.73 19.11
C VAL A 267 13.92 20.68 20.37
N MET A 268 14.80 19.69 20.49
CA MET A 268 15.64 19.51 21.68
C MET A 268 17.03 18.97 21.32
N ASP A 269 17.96 19.00 22.27
CA ASP A 269 19.24 18.31 22.15
C ASP A 269 19.04 16.79 22.27
N PRO A 270 20.00 15.96 21.79
CA PRO A 270 19.89 14.49 21.88
C PRO A 270 19.79 13.92 23.30
N ASP A 271 20.16 14.71 24.31
CA ASP A 271 20.01 14.35 25.72
C ASP A 271 18.73 14.91 26.37
N GLY A 272 17.81 15.43 25.58
CA GLY A 272 16.53 15.96 26.03
C GLY A 272 16.57 17.35 26.64
N ARG A 273 17.72 18.03 26.63
CA ARG A 273 17.85 19.42 27.11
C ARG A 273 17.49 20.45 26.05
N HIS A 274 17.42 21.75 26.45
CA HIS A 274 17.13 22.88 25.57
C HIS A 274 15.91 22.69 24.68
N LYS A 275 14.80 22.26 25.29
CA LYS A 275 13.53 22.05 24.59
C LYS A 275 12.91 23.37 24.17
N VAL A 276 12.51 23.43 22.90
CA VAL A 276 11.83 24.59 22.30
C VAL A 276 10.57 24.06 21.60
N GLU A 277 9.41 24.59 21.96
CA GLU A 277 8.17 24.29 21.25
C GLU A 277 8.10 25.06 19.93
N VAL A 278 7.68 24.40 18.87
CA VAL A 278 7.48 25.00 17.55
C VAL A 278 6.12 25.68 17.50
N ASP A 279 6.09 26.93 17.05
CA ASP A 279 4.85 27.68 16.83
C ASP A 279 4.14 27.16 15.58
N LEU A 280 3.22 26.21 15.77
CA LEU A 280 2.38 25.65 14.72
C LEU A 280 1.09 26.45 14.48
N GLY A 281 0.94 27.62 15.13
CA GLY A 281 -0.24 28.48 15.03
C GLY A 281 -1.26 28.27 16.12
N ASN A 282 -2.34 29.08 16.06
CA ASN A 282 -3.39 29.11 17.08
C ASN A 282 -4.43 27.99 16.92
N ASP A 283 -4.68 27.58 15.68
CA ASP A 283 -5.53 26.44 15.40
C ASP A 283 -4.83 25.16 15.86
N LYS A 284 -5.52 24.37 16.68
CA LYS A 284 -4.99 23.10 17.20
C LYS A 284 -5.57 21.87 16.52
N ASP A 285 -6.56 22.06 15.64
CA ASP A 285 -7.22 21.00 14.89
C ASP A 285 -6.63 20.91 13.46
N PHE A 286 -5.44 20.37 13.37
CA PHE A 286 -4.66 20.19 12.14
C PHE A 286 -3.94 18.85 12.18
N TYR A 287 -3.43 18.42 11.02
CA TYR A 287 -2.56 17.27 10.90
C TYR A 287 -1.12 17.71 10.68
N LEU A 288 -0.19 17.19 11.50
CA LEU A 288 1.26 17.29 11.28
C LEU A 288 1.64 16.28 10.19
N ALA A 289 1.68 16.72 8.94
CA ALA A 289 1.83 15.80 7.83
C ALA A 289 3.29 15.35 7.64
N ARG A 290 4.24 16.28 7.50
CA ARG A 290 5.67 15.98 7.27
C ARG A 290 6.56 16.97 8.02
N VAL A 291 7.77 16.54 8.39
CA VAL A 291 8.82 17.36 9.02
C VAL A 291 10.16 17.03 8.38
N ASP A 292 10.89 18.06 7.93
CA ASP A 292 12.17 17.92 7.27
C ASP A 292 13.18 18.93 7.80
N TRP A 293 14.45 18.53 7.92
CA TRP A 293 15.52 19.43 8.23
C TRP A 293 16.19 19.96 6.96
N ALA A 294 16.47 21.26 6.92
CA ALA A 294 17.42 21.81 5.95
C ALA A 294 18.79 21.14 6.13
N LYS A 295 19.54 20.98 5.04
CA LYS A 295 20.86 20.31 5.03
C LYS A 295 21.85 20.91 6.01
N ASP A 296 21.78 22.22 6.25
CA ASP A 296 22.64 22.93 7.20
C ASP A 296 22.21 22.82 8.68
N GLY A 297 21.04 22.23 8.93
CA GLY A 297 20.45 22.05 10.26
C GLY A 297 19.97 23.34 10.93
N LYS A 298 19.83 24.44 10.17
CA LYS A 298 19.40 25.75 10.70
C LYS A 298 17.93 26.07 10.48
N THR A 299 17.27 25.29 9.66
CA THR A 299 15.84 25.44 9.37
C THR A 299 15.16 24.09 9.49
N LEU A 300 13.96 24.08 10.07
CA LEU A 300 13.05 22.95 10.06
C LEU A 300 11.88 23.31 9.15
N TYR A 301 11.53 22.44 8.22
CA TYR A 301 10.35 22.57 7.37
C TYR A 301 9.24 21.69 7.89
N VAL A 302 8.04 22.23 7.96
CA VAL A 302 6.87 21.52 8.49
C VAL A 302 5.69 21.67 7.55
N GLN A 303 5.09 20.57 7.16
CA GLN A 303 3.83 20.53 6.42
C GLN A 303 2.68 20.41 7.42
N ARG A 304 1.91 21.49 7.52
CA ARG A 304 0.70 21.56 8.34
C ARG A 304 -0.52 21.49 7.43
N LEU A 305 -1.30 20.42 7.54
CA LEU A 305 -2.52 20.19 6.78
C LEU A 305 -3.72 20.52 7.67
N ASN A 306 -4.67 21.31 7.20
CA ASN A 306 -5.88 21.59 7.98
C ASN A 306 -6.80 20.35 8.04
N ARG A 307 -7.74 20.33 8.98
CA ARG A 307 -8.62 19.19 9.23
C ARG A 307 -9.39 18.72 7.98
N PHE A 308 -9.90 19.65 7.17
CA PHE A 308 -10.63 19.29 5.94
C PHE A 308 -9.75 19.00 4.74
N GLN A 309 -8.42 19.11 4.91
CA GLN A 309 -7.41 18.74 3.94
C GLN A 309 -7.56 19.45 2.58
N ASP A 310 -8.12 20.65 2.60
CA ASP A 310 -8.21 21.52 1.42
C ASP A 310 -7.11 22.61 1.39
N ARG A 311 -6.31 22.70 2.47
CA ARG A 311 -5.19 23.63 2.61
C ARG A 311 -4.01 23.01 3.32
N LEU A 312 -2.83 23.08 2.70
CA LEU A 312 -1.54 22.69 3.27
C LEU A 312 -0.61 23.89 3.33
N ASP A 313 -0.15 24.24 4.53
CA ASP A 313 0.89 25.26 4.72
C ASP A 313 2.27 24.61 4.88
N MET A 314 3.22 25.01 4.05
CA MET A 314 4.62 24.72 4.24
C MET A 314 5.22 25.79 5.16
N LEU A 315 5.63 25.38 6.36
CA LEU A 315 6.25 26.27 7.34
C LEU A 315 7.77 26.17 7.29
N SER A 316 8.44 27.33 7.48
CA SER A 316 9.87 27.41 7.76
C SER A 316 10.04 27.82 9.23
N VAL A 317 10.71 27.00 10.01
CA VAL A 317 10.85 27.15 11.46
C VAL A 317 12.32 27.39 11.82
N ASP A 318 12.59 28.37 12.68
CA ASP A 318 13.88 28.53 13.36
C ASP A 318 13.93 27.52 14.55
N PRO A 319 14.76 26.49 14.49
CA PRO A 319 14.80 25.45 15.53
C PRO A 319 15.38 25.93 16.86
N ALA A 320 16.03 27.11 16.91
CA ALA A 320 16.56 27.69 18.14
C ALA A 320 15.49 28.45 18.94
N THR A 321 14.46 28.97 18.28
CA THR A 321 13.43 29.81 18.89
C THR A 321 12.02 29.25 18.77
N GLY A 322 11.80 28.22 17.92
CA GLY A 322 10.50 27.68 17.58
C GLY A 322 9.63 28.57 16.67
N LYS A 323 10.12 29.76 16.33
CA LYS A 323 9.34 30.69 15.49
C LYS A 323 9.16 30.14 14.08
N ALA A 324 7.93 30.12 13.61
CA ALA A 324 7.56 29.67 12.28
C ALA A 324 7.05 30.81 11.39
N LYS A 325 7.22 30.65 10.09
CA LYS A 325 6.60 31.48 9.05
C LYS A 325 6.12 30.58 7.92
N VAL A 326 5.00 30.93 7.29
CA VAL A 326 4.52 30.25 6.08
C VAL A 326 5.46 30.61 4.92
N LEU A 327 6.02 29.58 4.26
CA LEU A 327 6.78 29.72 3.01
C LEU A 327 5.85 29.84 1.82
N PHE A 328 4.91 28.95 1.73
CA PHE A 328 3.83 28.90 0.74
C PHE A 328 2.64 28.11 1.26
N THR A 329 1.51 28.28 0.63
CA THR A 329 0.29 27.52 0.88
C THR A 329 -0.10 26.81 -0.41
N GLU A 330 -0.39 25.51 -0.31
CA GLU A 330 -1.08 24.73 -1.32
C GLU A 330 -2.56 24.71 -0.98
N ASN A 331 -3.42 25.01 -1.96
CA ASN A 331 -4.86 24.94 -1.78
C ASN A 331 -5.42 23.93 -2.79
N ALA A 332 -6.34 23.11 -2.34
CA ALA A 332 -7.09 22.22 -3.21
C ALA A 332 -7.95 23.01 -4.22
N ALA A 333 -8.24 22.40 -5.34
CA ALA A 333 -9.27 22.90 -6.24
C ALA A 333 -10.64 22.91 -5.53
N LYS A 334 -11.52 23.82 -5.93
CA LYS A 334 -12.87 23.88 -5.33
C LYS A 334 -13.60 22.54 -5.47
N GLY A 335 -14.08 22.00 -4.36
CA GLY A 335 -14.77 20.70 -4.30
C GLY A 335 -13.81 19.51 -4.50
N HIS A 336 -12.58 19.67 -4.00
CA HIS A 336 -11.55 18.65 -3.98
C HIS A 336 -10.72 18.77 -2.69
N TRP A 337 -9.75 17.94 -2.50
CA TRP A 337 -8.86 17.86 -1.35
C TRP A 337 -7.37 17.88 -1.78
N ILE A 338 -6.46 18.01 -0.83
CA ILE A 338 -5.03 17.86 -1.05
C ILE A 338 -4.69 16.36 -1.05
N ASN A 339 -4.19 15.84 -2.16
CA ASN A 339 -3.55 14.53 -2.22
C ASN A 339 -2.16 14.65 -1.60
N LEU A 340 -2.05 14.30 -0.30
CA LEU A 340 -0.77 14.32 0.41
C LEU A 340 0.15 13.24 -0.16
N THR A 341 1.39 13.63 -0.53
CA THR A 341 2.38 12.71 -1.10
C THR A 341 3.74 12.84 -0.43
N ASN A 342 4.65 11.92 -0.75
CA ASN A 342 6.08 12.01 -0.47
C ASN A 342 6.88 12.45 -1.72
N ASN A 343 6.20 12.91 -2.77
CA ASN A 343 6.79 13.31 -4.05
C ASN A 343 7.36 14.73 -4.00
N TYR A 344 8.26 14.97 -3.06
CA TYR A 344 8.98 16.25 -2.95
C TYR A 344 10.43 16.02 -2.50
N LYS A 345 11.30 16.97 -2.80
CA LYS A 345 12.70 16.90 -2.35
C LYS A 345 13.29 18.30 -2.18
N TRP A 346 13.72 18.59 -0.94
CA TRP A 346 14.54 19.77 -0.65
C TRP A 346 15.92 19.61 -1.26
N LEU A 347 16.39 20.62 -1.98
CA LEU A 347 17.69 20.66 -2.63
C LEU A 347 18.74 21.33 -1.72
N ASP A 348 20.00 21.14 -2.06
CA ASP A 348 21.13 21.63 -1.26
C ASP A 348 21.21 23.15 -1.16
N ASP A 349 20.66 23.87 -2.13
CA ASP A 349 20.57 25.33 -2.18
C ASP A 349 19.33 25.91 -1.47
N GLY A 350 18.49 25.06 -0.89
CA GLY A 350 17.26 25.42 -0.20
C GLY A 350 16.04 25.57 -1.09
N SER A 351 16.17 25.32 -2.40
CA SER A 351 15.04 25.18 -3.31
C SER A 351 14.36 23.82 -3.14
N LEU A 352 13.19 23.63 -3.76
CA LEU A 352 12.35 22.44 -3.57
C LEU A 352 11.80 21.93 -4.89
N VAL A 353 11.93 20.65 -5.18
CA VAL A 353 11.07 19.98 -6.16
C VAL A 353 9.81 19.55 -5.44
N TRP A 354 8.66 20.00 -5.91
CA TRP A 354 7.35 19.85 -5.26
C TRP A 354 6.32 19.25 -6.22
N TRP A 355 5.55 18.27 -5.76
CA TRP A 355 4.41 17.74 -6.50
C TRP A 355 3.13 18.51 -6.15
N SER A 356 2.31 18.83 -7.16
CA SER A 356 1.08 19.58 -6.97
C SER A 356 0.09 19.31 -8.08
N GLU A 357 -1.21 19.37 -7.75
CA GLU A 357 -2.32 19.27 -8.70
C GLU A 357 -2.92 20.62 -9.11
N ARG A 358 -2.17 21.71 -8.91
CA ARG A 358 -2.65 23.10 -9.14
C ARG A 358 -3.10 23.39 -10.57
N ASP A 359 -2.69 22.60 -11.55
CA ASP A 359 -3.13 22.69 -12.96
C ASP A 359 -4.18 21.64 -13.35
N GLY A 360 -4.66 20.85 -12.37
CA GLY A 360 -5.66 19.80 -12.54
C GLY A 360 -5.12 18.39 -12.68
N TYR A 361 -3.79 18.24 -12.74
CA TYR A 361 -3.09 16.94 -12.77
C TYR A 361 -1.90 16.97 -11.81
N GLY A 362 -1.49 15.81 -11.31
CA GLY A 362 -0.32 15.67 -10.44
C GLY A 362 0.98 15.88 -11.21
N HIS A 363 1.62 17.04 -11.04
CA HIS A 363 2.83 17.42 -11.74
C HIS A 363 3.92 17.91 -10.79
N LEU A 364 5.18 17.92 -11.28
CA LEU A 364 6.34 18.44 -10.56
C LEU A 364 6.56 19.92 -10.87
N TYR A 365 6.91 20.64 -9.82
CA TYR A 365 7.24 22.06 -9.83
C TYR A 365 8.56 22.31 -9.10
N HIS A 366 9.37 23.24 -9.59
CA HIS A 366 10.53 23.75 -8.88
C HIS A 366 10.14 25.04 -8.14
N TYR A 367 10.30 25.03 -6.82
CA TYR A 367 10.08 26.19 -5.96
C TYR A 367 11.42 26.80 -5.56
N ASP A 368 11.65 28.06 -5.90
CA ASP A 368 12.79 28.85 -5.44
C ASP A 368 12.35 30.25 -5.05
N LYS A 369 12.66 30.66 -3.84
CA LYS A 369 12.43 32.02 -3.29
C LYS A 369 11.04 32.60 -3.57
N GLY A 370 10.02 31.80 -3.37
CA GLY A 370 8.62 32.21 -3.52
C GLY A 370 8.03 32.01 -4.92
N THR A 371 8.79 31.50 -5.88
CA THR A 371 8.35 31.26 -7.26
C THR A 371 8.27 29.77 -7.56
N PHE A 372 7.17 29.33 -8.16
CA PHE A 372 7.01 27.99 -8.70
C PHE A 372 7.23 28.01 -10.22
N THR A 373 8.11 27.14 -10.71
CA THR A 373 8.29 26.87 -12.13
C THR A 373 7.83 25.44 -12.41
N GLN A 374 6.88 25.27 -13.33
CA GLN A 374 6.36 23.95 -13.68
C GLN A 374 7.39 23.14 -14.49
N LEU A 375 7.74 21.93 -14.00
CA LEU A 375 8.68 21.02 -14.66
C LEU A 375 7.96 20.07 -15.62
N THR A 376 6.83 19.52 -15.24
CA THR A 376 6.05 18.57 -16.02
C THR A 376 4.65 19.10 -16.27
N LYS A 377 4.04 18.77 -17.43
CA LYS A 377 2.71 19.25 -17.81
C LYS A 377 2.00 18.28 -18.76
N GLY A 378 0.67 18.29 -18.77
CA GLY A 378 -0.15 17.48 -19.68
C GLY A 378 -1.32 16.82 -18.98
N GLN A 379 -2.11 16.03 -19.71
CA GLN A 379 -3.26 15.29 -19.16
C GLN A 379 -2.82 13.89 -18.68
N TRP A 380 -1.88 13.86 -17.75
CA TRP A 380 -1.29 12.67 -17.15
C TRP A 380 -0.74 13.03 -15.78
N VAL A 381 -0.39 12.03 -14.96
CA VAL A 381 0.01 12.18 -13.57
C VAL A 381 1.41 11.66 -13.33
N VAL A 382 2.22 12.43 -12.61
CA VAL A 382 3.45 11.94 -11.97
C VAL A 382 3.04 11.15 -10.73
N THR A 383 3.33 9.86 -10.72
CA THR A 383 2.98 8.97 -9.61
C THR A 383 4.09 8.88 -8.56
N SER A 384 5.35 9.14 -8.94
CA SER A 384 6.49 9.15 -8.02
C SER A 384 7.58 10.12 -8.48
N LEU A 385 8.17 10.85 -7.52
CA LEU A 385 9.45 11.53 -7.69
C LEU A 385 10.56 10.55 -7.27
N ASP A 386 11.26 9.98 -8.24
CA ASP A 386 12.21 8.89 -8.02
C ASP A 386 13.58 9.39 -7.55
N GLY A 387 14.01 10.57 -8.02
CA GLY A 387 15.29 11.15 -7.64
C GLY A 387 15.59 12.49 -8.28
N VAL A 388 16.57 13.23 -7.72
CA VAL A 388 17.09 14.47 -8.29
C VAL A 388 18.61 14.43 -8.27
N ASP A 389 19.23 14.42 -9.44
CA ASP A 389 20.67 14.63 -9.62
C ASP A 389 20.97 16.14 -9.63
N GLN A 390 21.17 16.68 -8.47
CA GLN A 390 21.41 18.13 -8.29
C GLN A 390 22.68 18.61 -9.00
N LYS A 391 23.69 17.73 -9.14
CA LYS A 391 24.95 18.08 -9.79
C LYS A 391 24.79 18.34 -11.28
N HIS A 392 23.92 17.57 -11.94
CA HIS A 392 23.70 17.66 -13.39
C HIS A 392 22.33 18.24 -13.75
N GLY A 393 21.55 18.70 -12.74
CA GLY A 393 20.26 19.33 -12.96
C GLY A 393 19.19 18.39 -13.55
N ARG A 394 19.18 17.10 -13.20
CA ARG A 394 18.21 16.13 -13.73
C ARG A 394 17.21 15.71 -12.67
N VAL A 395 15.95 15.61 -13.04
CA VAL A 395 14.85 15.11 -12.22
C VAL A 395 14.34 13.83 -12.84
N PHE A 396 14.24 12.77 -12.02
CA PHE A 396 13.75 11.46 -12.42
C PHE A 396 12.42 11.21 -11.73
N PHE A 397 11.46 10.68 -12.48
CA PHE A 397 10.11 10.45 -11.96
C PHE A 397 9.41 9.33 -12.72
N THR A 398 8.44 8.71 -12.06
CA THR A 398 7.52 7.73 -12.64
C THR A 398 6.19 8.41 -12.96
N ALA A 399 5.60 8.10 -14.12
CA ALA A 399 4.35 8.70 -14.58
C ALA A 399 3.58 7.79 -15.53
N ASN A 400 2.26 8.04 -15.67
CA ASN A 400 1.38 7.38 -16.64
C ASN A 400 1.22 8.18 -17.95
N LYS A 401 2.29 8.91 -18.37
CA LYS A 401 2.27 9.85 -19.50
C LYS A 401 1.89 9.21 -20.83
N ASP A 402 2.41 8.02 -21.13
CA ASP A 402 2.22 7.36 -22.42
C ASP A 402 0.97 6.47 -22.45
N ASP A 403 0.58 5.93 -21.29
CA ASP A 403 -0.60 5.07 -21.12
C ASP A 403 -1.13 5.22 -19.69
N VAL A 404 -2.41 5.55 -19.56
CA VAL A 404 -3.06 5.72 -18.24
C VAL A 404 -3.08 4.43 -17.40
N LEU A 405 -2.96 3.25 -18.05
CA LEU A 405 -2.95 1.93 -17.41
C LEU A 405 -1.54 1.39 -17.13
N ALA A 406 -0.49 2.14 -17.52
CA ALA A 406 0.90 1.70 -17.38
C ALA A 406 1.83 2.87 -17.07
N THR A 407 2.58 2.76 -15.99
CA THR A 407 3.58 3.76 -15.60
C THR A 407 4.93 3.48 -16.28
N GLN A 408 5.68 4.56 -16.53
CA GLN A 408 7.05 4.53 -17.07
C GLN A 408 7.93 5.49 -16.27
N VAL A 409 9.23 5.25 -16.30
CA VAL A 409 10.24 6.13 -15.68
C VAL A 409 10.74 7.12 -16.71
N TYR A 410 10.83 8.39 -16.33
CA TYR A 410 11.26 9.51 -17.17
C TYR A 410 12.36 10.32 -16.49
N GLU A 411 13.12 11.06 -17.31
CA GLU A 411 13.99 12.15 -16.86
C GLU A 411 13.58 13.48 -17.51
N ILE A 412 13.83 14.58 -16.79
CA ILE A 412 13.66 15.96 -17.29
C ILE A 412 14.75 16.86 -16.71
N ASP A 413 15.12 17.92 -17.46
CA ASP A 413 16.05 18.94 -16.98
C ASP A 413 15.37 19.88 -15.97
N LEU A 414 16.05 20.16 -14.84
CA LEU A 414 15.52 20.98 -13.78
C LEU A 414 15.46 22.47 -14.14
N ALA A 415 16.48 22.97 -14.86
CA ALA A 415 16.61 24.38 -15.22
C ALA A 415 15.89 24.73 -16.53
N HIS A 416 15.85 23.79 -17.48
CA HIS A 416 15.29 23.97 -18.81
C HIS A 416 14.31 22.81 -19.13
N PRO A 417 13.17 22.76 -18.45
CA PRO A 417 12.22 21.66 -18.64
C PRO A 417 11.67 21.63 -20.06
N GLY A 418 11.85 20.49 -20.71
CA GLY A 418 11.33 20.19 -22.06
C GLY A 418 10.39 18.99 -22.03
N GLU A 419 10.34 18.23 -23.14
CA GLU A 419 9.64 16.95 -23.14
C GLU A 419 10.38 15.91 -22.30
N PRO A 420 9.70 15.20 -21.37
CA PRO A 420 10.30 14.13 -20.60
C PRO A 420 10.81 13.00 -21.48
N LYS A 421 12.03 12.55 -21.21
CA LYS A 421 12.64 11.40 -21.90
C LYS A 421 12.34 10.12 -21.13
N ARG A 422 11.68 9.14 -21.77
CA ARG A 422 11.43 7.83 -21.17
C ARG A 422 12.71 7.00 -21.07
N LEU A 423 12.89 6.33 -19.92
CA LEU A 423 14.07 5.51 -19.60
C LEU A 423 13.77 4.01 -19.61
N THR A 424 12.48 3.61 -19.57
CA THR A 424 12.06 2.20 -19.41
C THR A 424 11.35 1.63 -20.63
N ASP A 425 11.27 0.31 -20.68
CA ASP A 425 10.60 -0.44 -21.74
C ASP A 425 9.08 -0.33 -21.60
N PRO A 426 8.35 0.24 -22.59
CA PRO A 426 6.90 0.46 -22.51
C PRO A 426 6.05 -0.81 -22.60
N THR A 427 6.65 -1.97 -22.87
CA THR A 427 5.93 -3.26 -22.84
C THR A 427 5.64 -3.76 -21.42
N TYR A 428 6.15 -3.05 -20.41
CA TYR A 428 5.92 -3.33 -18.99
C TYR A 428 5.35 -2.10 -18.28
N VAL A 429 4.64 -2.34 -17.19
CA VAL A 429 4.41 -1.34 -16.17
C VAL A 429 5.69 -1.23 -15.35
N ASN A 430 6.28 -0.05 -15.29
CA ASN A 430 7.56 0.19 -14.62
C ASN A 430 7.39 1.18 -13.46
N ASN A 431 8.07 0.91 -12.36
CA ASN A 431 8.23 1.82 -11.24
C ASN A 431 9.71 1.87 -10.86
N ALA A 432 10.17 2.98 -10.31
CA ALA A 432 11.55 3.09 -9.87
C ALA A 432 11.69 3.85 -8.55
N SER A 433 12.85 3.72 -7.95
CA SER A 433 13.42 4.61 -6.95
C SER A 433 14.90 4.77 -7.22
N MET A 434 15.54 5.80 -6.67
CA MET A 434 16.96 6.05 -6.90
C MET A 434 17.75 6.11 -5.61
N ASP A 435 19.06 5.90 -5.72
CA ASP A 435 19.98 6.21 -4.64
C ASP A 435 19.96 7.73 -4.30
N LYS A 436 20.52 8.09 -3.15
CA LYS A 436 20.53 9.50 -2.70
C LYS A 436 21.18 10.48 -3.69
N GLN A 437 22.10 10.00 -4.53
CA GLN A 437 22.82 10.79 -5.53
C GLN A 437 22.13 10.77 -6.90
N ALA A 438 21.04 10.03 -7.06
CA ALA A 438 20.32 9.83 -8.32
C ALA A 438 21.22 9.28 -9.46
N ARG A 439 22.07 8.29 -9.14
CA ARG A 439 23.00 7.64 -10.07
C ARG A 439 22.58 6.23 -10.47
N THR A 440 21.82 5.59 -9.64
CA THR A 440 21.39 4.20 -9.84
C THR A 440 19.90 4.11 -9.65
N LEU A 441 19.21 3.58 -10.65
CA LEU A 441 17.80 3.25 -10.60
C LEU A 441 17.61 1.84 -10.03
N LEU A 442 16.71 1.70 -9.07
CA LEU A 442 16.09 0.44 -8.67
C LEU A 442 14.77 0.35 -9.42
N VAL A 443 14.72 -0.45 -10.46
CA VAL A 443 13.50 -0.59 -11.29
C VAL A 443 12.77 -1.87 -10.91
N SER A 444 11.46 -1.78 -10.71
CA SER A 444 10.54 -2.91 -10.71
C SER A 444 9.62 -2.83 -11.91
N ARG A 445 9.34 -3.99 -12.54
CA ARG A 445 8.46 -4.05 -13.70
C ARG A 445 7.65 -5.33 -13.73
N SER A 446 6.49 -5.28 -14.37
CA SER A 446 5.66 -6.46 -14.66
C SER A 446 4.80 -6.22 -15.88
N SER A 447 4.18 -7.28 -16.39
CA SER A 447 3.12 -7.21 -17.40
C SER A 447 2.05 -8.25 -17.07
N GLU A 448 1.00 -8.31 -17.87
CA GLU A 448 -0.10 -9.28 -17.69
C GLU A 448 0.41 -10.73 -17.67
N THR A 449 1.53 -11.01 -18.34
CA THR A 449 2.10 -12.37 -18.48
C THR A 449 3.42 -12.57 -17.77
N GLN A 450 4.02 -11.50 -17.22
CA GLN A 450 5.31 -11.54 -16.52
C GLN A 450 5.15 -11.06 -15.09
N PRO A 451 5.33 -11.96 -14.09
CA PRO A 451 5.38 -11.58 -12.68
C PRO A 451 6.45 -10.52 -12.40
N PRO A 452 6.37 -9.82 -11.25
CA PRO A 452 7.29 -8.75 -10.94
C PRO A 452 8.76 -9.15 -11.08
N GLN A 453 9.48 -8.38 -11.88
CA GLN A 453 10.93 -8.41 -12.05
C GLN A 453 11.55 -7.19 -11.39
N SER A 454 12.76 -7.29 -10.87
CA SER A 454 13.50 -6.14 -10.36
C SER A 454 14.96 -6.15 -10.78
N TYR A 455 15.50 -4.96 -11.08
CA TYR A 455 16.88 -4.81 -11.55
C TYR A 455 17.47 -3.46 -11.16
N LEU A 456 18.80 -3.40 -11.12
CA LEU A 456 19.56 -2.16 -11.10
C LEU A 456 19.78 -1.64 -12.52
N ALA A 457 19.63 -0.33 -12.71
CA ALA A 457 20.00 0.37 -13.94
C ALA A 457 20.87 1.60 -13.61
N ASP A 458 21.65 2.05 -14.59
CA ASP A 458 22.29 3.36 -14.52
C ASP A 458 21.27 4.48 -14.77
N GLU A 459 21.71 5.74 -14.64
CA GLU A 459 20.85 6.91 -14.82
C GLU A 459 20.32 7.09 -16.27
N SER A 460 20.80 6.31 -17.24
CA SER A 460 20.25 6.29 -18.60
C SER A 460 19.12 5.27 -18.79
N GLY A 461 18.83 4.46 -17.77
CA GLY A 461 17.89 3.36 -17.82
C GLY A 461 18.49 2.02 -18.30
N LYS A 462 19.82 1.98 -18.59
CA LYS A 462 20.49 0.75 -19.00
C LYS A 462 20.64 -0.20 -17.84
N ARG A 463 20.05 -1.40 -17.96
CA ARG A 463 20.15 -2.43 -16.91
C ARG A 463 21.60 -2.85 -16.67
N LEU A 464 22.02 -2.78 -15.41
CA LEU A 464 23.33 -3.20 -14.92
C LEU A 464 23.31 -4.68 -14.47
N THR A 465 22.31 -5.05 -13.65
CA THR A 465 22.16 -6.41 -13.13
C THR A 465 20.72 -6.68 -12.69
N TRP A 466 20.33 -7.96 -12.69
CA TRP A 466 19.09 -8.42 -12.08
C TRP A 466 19.20 -8.49 -10.55
N ILE A 467 18.17 -8.04 -9.87
CA ILE A 467 17.92 -8.32 -8.45
C ILE A 467 17.08 -9.60 -8.36
N SER A 468 16.01 -9.65 -9.14
CA SER A 468 15.21 -10.84 -9.42
C SER A 468 14.75 -10.80 -10.87
N GLU A 469 15.24 -11.73 -11.69
CA GLU A 469 14.79 -11.86 -13.07
C GLU A 469 13.40 -12.47 -13.15
N ASN A 470 13.06 -13.32 -12.21
CA ASN A 470 11.74 -13.92 -12.02
C ASN A 470 11.04 -14.35 -13.32
N ALA A 471 11.83 -14.90 -14.26
CA ALA A 471 11.33 -15.35 -15.56
C ALA A 471 10.45 -16.60 -15.40
N VAL A 472 9.28 -16.63 -16.05
CA VAL A 472 8.35 -17.77 -15.99
C VAL A 472 8.85 -18.90 -16.88
N THR A 473 9.95 -19.55 -16.45
CA THR A 473 10.61 -20.69 -17.13
C THR A 473 11.10 -21.72 -16.12
N GLY A 474 11.34 -22.96 -16.57
CA GLY A 474 11.93 -24.00 -15.73
C GLY A 474 11.15 -24.27 -14.45
N ASP A 475 11.82 -24.07 -13.32
CA ASP A 475 11.26 -24.35 -11.98
C ASP A 475 10.42 -23.20 -11.39
N HIS A 476 10.11 -22.16 -12.17
CA HIS A 476 9.28 -21.08 -11.67
C HIS A 476 7.91 -21.61 -11.24
N PRO A 477 7.38 -21.24 -10.06
CA PRO A 477 6.13 -21.80 -9.52
C PRO A 477 4.90 -21.65 -10.43
N TYR A 478 4.88 -20.63 -11.30
CA TYR A 478 3.82 -20.39 -12.26
C TYR A 478 4.01 -21.10 -13.60
N ALA A 479 5.21 -21.61 -13.91
CA ALA A 479 5.51 -22.24 -15.21
C ALA A 479 4.51 -23.36 -15.61
N PRO A 480 4.04 -24.24 -14.70
CA PRO A 480 3.05 -25.27 -15.04
C PRO A 480 1.68 -24.75 -15.47
N TYR A 481 1.35 -23.48 -15.17
CA TYR A 481 0.06 -22.84 -15.39
C TYR A 481 0.10 -21.85 -16.55
N LYS A 482 1.29 -21.45 -17.02
CA LYS A 482 1.49 -20.40 -18.02
C LYS A 482 0.68 -20.63 -19.30
N ASP A 483 0.70 -21.85 -19.82
CA ASP A 483 0.00 -22.19 -21.07
C ASP A 483 -1.53 -22.24 -20.92
N GLY A 484 -2.01 -22.27 -19.68
CA GLY A 484 -3.44 -22.19 -19.35
C GLY A 484 -3.94 -20.79 -19.03
N GLN A 485 -3.01 -19.82 -18.89
CA GLN A 485 -3.35 -18.43 -18.59
C GLN A 485 -4.20 -17.82 -19.69
N GLN A 486 -5.33 -17.25 -19.30
CA GLN A 486 -6.20 -16.56 -20.24
C GLN A 486 -5.76 -15.09 -20.40
N PRO A 487 -5.84 -14.56 -21.63
CA PRO A 487 -5.43 -13.19 -21.91
C PRO A 487 -6.37 -12.18 -21.25
N GLU A 488 -5.79 -11.01 -20.90
CA GLU A 488 -6.53 -9.86 -20.43
C GLU A 488 -6.93 -8.96 -21.60
N GLU A 489 -8.18 -8.51 -21.59
CA GLU A 489 -8.72 -7.58 -22.56
C GLU A 489 -9.00 -6.26 -21.88
N PHE A 490 -8.64 -5.16 -22.54
CA PHE A 490 -8.85 -3.82 -22.03
C PHE A 490 -9.75 -3.02 -22.97
N GLY A 491 -10.54 -2.13 -22.39
CA GLY A 491 -11.39 -1.25 -23.17
C GLY A 491 -11.87 -0.06 -22.36
N THR A 492 -12.77 0.71 -22.96
CA THR A 492 -13.29 1.93 -22.35
C THR A 492 -14.80 2.01 -22.48
N LEU A 493 -15.42 2.64 -21.48
CA LEU A 493 -16.83 3.07 -21.49
C LEU A 493 -16.87 4.58 -21.21
N LYS A 494 -18.05 5.16 -21.22
CA LYS A 494 -18.26 6.58 -20.89
C LYS A 494 -19.14 6.71 -19.67
N ALA A 495 -18.66 7.51 -18.70
CA ALA A 495 -19.49 8.00 -17.61
C ALA A 495 -20.55 8.98 -18.14
N GLU A 496 -21.54 9.29 -17.32
CA GLU A 496 -22.63 10.21 -17.67
C GLU A 496 -22.12 11.60 -18.08
N ASP A 497 -21.06 12.10 -17.47
CA ASP A 497 -20.42 13.38 -17.78
C ASP A 497 -19.44 13.33 -18.97
N GLY A 498 -19.34 12.16 -19.64
CA GLY A 498 -18.48 11.92 -20.79
C GLY A 498 -17.06 11.55 -20.47
N GLN A 499 -16.66 11.44 -19.20
CA GLN A 499 -15.34 10.96 -18.83
C GLN A 499 -15.15 9.49 -19.20
N THR A 500 -13.90 9.11 -19.46
CA THR A 500 -13.56 7.75 -19.91
C THR A 500 -13.37 6.84 -18.71
N LEU A 501 -14.12 5.74 -18.66
CA LEU A 501 -13.95 4.67 -17.69
C LEU A 501 -13.17 3.54 -18.34
N HIS A 502 -12.07 3.12 -17.74
CA HIS A 502 -11.28 1.97 -18.23
C HIS A 502 -11.75 0.69 -17.54
N TRP A 503 -11.81 -0.38 -18.34
CA TRP A 503 -12.17 -1.71 -17.84
C TRP A 503 -11.16 -2.77 -18.30
N ARG A 504 -11.13 -3.87 -17.55
CA ARG A 504 -10.37 -5.08 -17.82
C ARG A 504 -11.28 -6.30 -17.75
N MET A 505 -11.06 -7.25 -18.64
CA MET A 505 -11.83 -8.51 -18.70
C MET A 505 -10.90 -9.69 -18.95
N ILE A 506 -11.15 -10.81 -18.24
CA ILE A 506 -10.50 -12.10 -18.49
C ILE A 506 -11.61 -13.11 -18.76
N ARG A 507 -11.54 -13.79 -19.90
CA ARG A 507 -12.55 -14.76 -20.29
C ARG A 507 -12.04 -16.19 -20.15
N PRO A 508 -12.87 -17.14 -19.66
CA PRO A 508 -12.53 -18.56 -19.71
C PRO A 508 -12.45 -19.05 -21.17
N VAL A 509 -11.93 -20.25 -21.37
CA VAL A 509 -12.06 -20.93 -22.68
C VAL A 509 -13.54 -21.14 -22.95
N MET A 510 -14.04 -20.52 -24.02
CA MET A 510 -15.48 -20.48 -24.33
C MET A 510 -15.88 -21.48 -25.40
N GLU A 511 -17.02 -22.13 -25.20
CA GLU A 511 -17.68 -22.92 -26.19
C GLU A 511 -18.65 -22.08 -27.03
N LYS A 512 -18.71 -22.34 -28.33
CA LYS A 512 -19.57 -21.60 -29.24
C LYS A 512 -21.05 -21.73 -28.84
N GLY A 513 -21.73 -20.61 -28.66
CA GLY A 513 -23.15 -20.53 -28.37
C GLY A 513 -23.51 -20.68 -26.88
N LYS A 514 -22.53 -20.95 -26.00
CA LYS A 514 -22.75 -20.91 -24.56
C LYS A 514 -22.57 -19.48 -24.01
N ARG A 515 -23.28 -19.18 -22.92
CA ARG A 515 -23.17 -17.96 -22.16
C ARG A 515 -22.57 -18.25 -20.79
N TYR A 516 -21.75 -17.32 -20.27
CA TYR A 516 -20.94 -17.51 -19.08
C TYR A 516 -21.31 -16.49 -18.01
N PRO A 517 -21.25 -16.89 -16.71
CA PRO A 517 -21.45 -15.97 -15.61
C PRO A 517 -20.29 -15.00 -15.51
N VAL A 518 -20.55 -13.80 -14.97
CA VAL A 518 -19.54 -12.79 -14.68
C VAL A 518 -19.31 -12.71 -13.17
N PHE A 519 -18.04 -12.71 -12.79
CA PHE A 519 -17.56 -12.33 -11.48
C PHE A 519 -16.99 -10.90 -11.61
N PHE A 520 -17.81 -9.92 -11.28
CA PHE A 520 -17.50 -8.52 -11.41
C PHE A 520 -16.84 -8.04 -10.11
N MET A 521 -15.52 -7.87 -10.14
CA MET A 521 -14.73 -7.38 -9.02
C MET A 521 -14.65 -5.87 -9.06
N HIS A 522 -14.63 -5.23 -7.91
CA HIS A 522 -14.45 -3.79 -7.81
C HIS A 522 -13.88 -3.41 -6.44
N TYR A 523 -13.17 -2.29 -6.40
CA TYR A 523 -12.86 -1.57 -5.18
C TYR A 523 -13.62 -0.24 -5.16
N GLY A 524 -13.41 0.59 -6.18
CA GLY A 524 -14.18 1.81 -6.45
C GLY A 524 -13.80 3.02 -5.58
N GLY A 525 -12.99 2.84 -4.54
CA GLY A 525 -12.64 3.88 -3.60
C GLY A 525 -11.57 4.85 -4.09
N PRO A 526 -11.45 6.03 -3.45
CA PRO A 526 -10.43 7.02 -3.77
C PRO A 526 -9.02 6.48 -3.52
N HIS A 527 -8.01 7.12 -4.13
CA HIS A 527 -6.59 6.74 -4.11
C HIS A 527 -6.25 5.35 -4.66
N VAL A 528 -7.19 4.66 -5.31
CA VAL A 528 -6.96 3.33 -5.88
C VAL A 528 -7.30 3.33 -7.37
N GLN A 529 -6.41 2.76 -8.17
CA GLN A 529 -6.62 2.38 -9.56
C GLN A 529 -6.47 0.86 -9.64
N THR A 530 -7.51 0.13 -10.06
CA THR A 530 -7.50 -1.34 -10.15
C THR A 530 -7.18 -1.82 -11.57
N VAL A 531 -7.63 -1.12 -12.57
CA VAL A 531 -7.39 -1.48 -13.98
C VAL A 531 -6.01 -1.02 -14.42
N THR A 532 -5.05 -1.95 -14.47
CA THR A 532 -3.67 -1.73 -14.91
C THR A 532 -3.18 -2.87 -15.80
N LYS A 533 -2.14 -2.61 -16.61
CA LYS A 533 -1.46 -3.61 -17.46
C LYS A 533 -0.31 -4.34 -16.76
N GLY A 534 -0.32 -4.36 -15.42
CA GLY A 534 0.67 -5.06 -14.62
C GLY A 534 0.35 -6.54 -14.43
N TRP A 535 1.19 -7.22 -13.64
CA TRP A 535 0.90 -8.58 -13.19
C TRP A 535 -0.23 -8.57 -12.16
N ASN A 536 -1.30 -9.23 -12.51
CA ASN A 536 -2.45 -9.39 -11.63
C ASN A 536 -2.36 -10.67 -10.80
N ASN A 537 -3.18 -10.76 -9.77
CA ASN A 537 -3.16 -11.89 -8.86
C ASN A 537 -3.55 -13.19 -9.61
N PRO A 538 -2.79 -14.30 -9.50
CA PRO A 538 -3.17 -15.62 -10.00
C PRO A 538 -4.55 -16.11 -9.55
N LEU A 539 -5.13 -15.51 -8.51
CA LEU A 539 -6.49 -15.76 -8.05
C LEU A 539 -7.54 -15.54 -9.14
N GLU A 540 -7.41 -14.48 -9.93
CA GLU A 540 -8.35 -14.19 -11.02
C GLU A 540 -8.29 -15.29 -12.08
N GLN A 541 -7.10 -15.77 -12.41
CA GLN A 541 -6.92 -16.90 -13.31
C GLN A 541 -7.53 -18.21 -12.73
N ALA A 542 -7.54 -18.38 -11.40
CA ALA A 542 -8.21 -19.50 -10.75
C ALA A 542 -9.75 -19.39 -10.82
N ILE A 543 -10.30 -18.19 -10.73
CA ILE A 543 -11.73 -17.91 -10.92
C ILE A 543 -12.13 -18.19 -12.38
N VAL A 544 -11.33 -17.71 -13.33
CA VAL A 544 -11.50 -17.94 -14.77
C VAL A 544 -11.43 -19.45 -15.10
N ALA A 545 -10.48 -20.18 -14.48
CA ALA A 545 -10.35 -21.63 -14.64
C ALA A 545 -11.60 -22.42 -14.14
N LYS A 546 -12.42 -21.80 -13.29
CA LYS A 546 -13.74 -22.34 -12.87
C LYS A 546 -14.87 -22.00 -13.84
N GLY A 547 -14.61 -21.24 -14.91
CA GLY A 547 -15.56 -20.90 -15.96
C GLY A 547 -16.29 -19.57 -15.80
N TYR A 548 -15.81 -18.68 -14.92
CA TYR A 548 -16.34 -17.32 -14.78
C TYR A 548 -15.56 -16.34 -15.66
N ILE A 549 -16.27 -15.36 -16.21
CA ILE A 549 -15.63 -14.15 -16.74
C ILE A 549 -15.29 -13.27 -15.54
N VAL A 550 -14.03 -12.82 -15.43
CA VAL A 550 -13.64 -11.79 -14.46
C VAL A 550 -13.70 -10.44 -15.16
N PHE A 551 -14.33 -9.46 -14.53
CA PHE A 551 -14.46 -8.10 -15.06
C PHE A 551 -14.18 -7.08 -13.96
N GLU A 552 -13.48 -6.01 -14.30
CA GLU A 552 -13.21 -4.85 -13.43
C GLU A 552 -13.35 -3.54 -14.21
N LEU A 553 -13.76 -2.48 -13.52
CA LEU A 553 -13.89 -1.14 -14.08
C LEU A 553 -13.49 -0.11 -13.05
N ASP A 554 -12.63 0.85 -13.43
CA ASP A 554 -12.31 2.02 -12.63
C ASP A 554 -13.36 3.12 -12.86
N ASN A 555 -14.10 3.44 -11.80
CA ASN A 555 -15.11 4.49 -11.77
C ASN A 555 -14.50 5.87 -11.48
N ARG A 556 -15.26 6.94 -11.67
CA ARG A 556 -14.91 8.28 -11.16
C ARG A 556 -14.69 8.22 -9.64
N GLY A 557 -13.77 9.02 -9.15
CA GLY A 557 -13.25 8.93 -7.78
C GLY A 557 -11.94 8.13 -7.67
N SER A 558 -11.65 7.23 -8.63
CA SER A 558 -10.39 6.49 -8.68
C SER A 558 -9.19 7.41 -8.94
N TYR A 559 -7.98 6.94 -8.59
CA TYR A 559 -6.74 7.71 -8.62
C TYR A 559 -6.06 7.74 -9.99
N ASN A 560 -5.02 8.59 -10.12
CA ASN A 560 -4.14 8.71 -11.29
C ASN A 560 -4.81 9.22 -12.59
N ARG A 561 -5.94 9.91 -12.46
CA ARG A 561 -6.70 10.44 -13.59
C ARG A 561 -6.87 11.96 -13.54
N GLY A 562 -6.35 12.60 -12.49
CA GLY A 562 -6.44 14.04 -12.24
C GLY A 562 -7.73 14.47 -11.55
N VAL A 563 -7.70 15.72 -11.06
CA VAL A 563 -8.73 16.33 -10.18
C VAL A 563 -10.15 16.21 -10.74
N ALA A 564 -10.33 16.35 -12.06
CA ALA A 564 -11.67 16.28 -12.67
C ALA A 564 -12.31 14.89 -12.57
N PHE A 565 -11.49 13.84 -12.52
CA PHE A 565 -11.94 12.47 -12.39
C PHE A 565 -12.18 12.07 -10.93
N GLU A 566 -11.40 12.63 -10.01
CA GLU A 566 -11.44 12.30 -8.57
C GLU A 566 -12.58 13.03 -7.86
N LYS A 567 -12.73 14.34 -8.10
CA LYS A 567 -13.63 15.21 -7.34
C LYS A 567 -15.14 14.87 -7.33
N PRO A 568 -15.72 14.09 -8.30
CA PRO A 568 -17.15 13.81 -8.27
C PRO A 568 -17.66 13.15 -6.98
N ILE A 569 -16.78 12.46 -6.24
CA ILE A 569 -17.13 11.82 -4.95
C ILE A 569 -17.17 12.80 -3.77
N TYR A 570 -16.70 14.05 -3.94
CA TYR A 570 -16.63 15.02 -2.85
C TYR A 570 -18.02 15.36 -2.32
N HIS A 571 -18.31 15.04 -1.07
CA HIS A 571 -19.61 15.07 -0.40
C HIS A 571 -20.69 14.18 -1.07
N ASP A 572 -20.25 13.20 -1.88
CA ASP A 572 -21.17 12.36 -2.65
C ASP A 572 -20.66 10.91 -2.86
N MET A 573 -19.91 10.38 -1.89
CA MET A 573 -19.40 9.00 -1.95
C MET A 573 -20.54 7.99 -2.17
N GLY A 574 -20.29 6.98 -3.01
CA GLY A 574 -21.25 5.92 -3.33
C GLY A 574 -22.34 6.33 -4.31
N THR A 575 -22.27 7.50 -4.95
CA THR A 575 -23.22 7.94 -6.00
C THR A 575 -22.58 7.88 -7.39
N PRO A 576 -21.54 8.67 -7.73
CA PRO A 576 -20.94 8.62 -9.05
C PRO A 576 -20.26 7.26 -9.32
N GLU A 577 -19.66 6.64 -8.30
CA GLU A 577 -19.02 5.33 -8.42
C GLU A 577 -20.04 4.26 -8.79
N VAL A 578 -21.18 4.20 -8.09
CA VAL A 578 -22.26 3.25 -8.37
C VAL A 578 -22.84 3.48 -9.76
N ALA A 579 -23.04 4.73 -10.18
CA ALA A 579 -23.52 5.05 -11.52
C ALA A 579 -22.56 4.53 -12.60
N ASP A 580 -21.25 4.69 -12.40
CA ASP A 580 -20.24 4.22 -13.34
C ASP A 580 -20.13 2.69 -13.36
N GLN A 581 -20.18 2.02 -12.20
CA GLN A 581 -20.18 0.55 -12.12
C GLN A 581 -21.44 -0.05 -12.80
N LYS A 582 -22.59 0.64 -12.70
CA LYS A 582 -23.81 0.26 -13.43
C LYS A 582 -23.60 0.31 -14.95
N VAL A 583 -22.90 1.33 -15.48
CA VAL A 583 -22.54 1.38 -16.92
C VAL A 583 -21.75 0.13 -17.31
N GLY A 584 -20.84 -0.35 -16.46
CA GLY A 584 -20.12 -1.61 -16.66
C GLY A 584 -21.06 -2.83 -16.70
N ALA A 585 -21.99 -2.93 -15.76
CA ALA A 585 -22.97 -4.03 -15.72
C ALA A 585 -23.90 -4.05 -16.96
N GLU A 586 -24.38 -2.89 -17.37
CA GLU A 586 -25.20 -2.78 -18.58
C GLU A 586 -24.41 -3.14 -19.84
N TYR A 587 -23.15 -2.71 -19.95
CA TYR A 587 -22.27 -3.14 -21.03
C TYR A 587 -22.11 -4.65 -21.09
N LEU A 588 -21.87 -5.32 -19.96
CA LEU A 588 -21.73 -6.77 -19.89
C LEU A 588 -22.98 -7.50 -20.42
N LYS A 589 -24.18 -7.00 -20.13
CA LYS A 589 -25.45 -7.56 -20.63
C LYS A 589 -25.58 -7.50 -22.15
N THR A 590 -24.86 -6.59 -22.83
CA THR A 590 -24.88 -6.50 -24.28
C THR A 590 -24.00 -7.55 -24.97
N LEU A 591 -23.08 -8.19 -24.25
CA LEU A 591 -22.12 -9.12 -24.80
C LEU A 591 -22.75 -10.50 -25.09
N PRO A 592 -22.63 -11.06 -26.30
CA PRO A 592 -23.35 -12.27 -26.69
C PRO A 592 -22.93 -13.53 -25.92
N PHE A 593 -21.77 -13.49 -25.28
CA PHE A 593 -21.20 -14.61 -24.52
C PHE A 593 -21.43 -14.45 -22.99
N VAL A 594 -22.01 -13.36 -22.54
CA VAL A 594 -22.38 -13.14 -21.14
C VAL A 594 -23.79 -13.66 -20.89
N ASP A 595 -23.99 -14.35 -19.78
CA ASP A 595 -25.31 -14.65 -19.24
C ASP A 595 -25.80 -13.42 -18.45
N PRO A 596 -26.78 -12.66 -19.00
CA PRO A 596 -27.20 -11.39 -18.39
C PRO A 596 -27.85 -11.57 -17.01
N ASP A 597 -28.33 -12.79 -16.70
CA ASP A 597 -28.97 -13.13 -15.44
C ASP A 597 -27.97 -13.72 -14.42
N LYS A 598 -26.66 -13.76 -14.76
CA LYS A 598 -25.60 -14.34 -13.92
C LYS A 598 -24.41 -13.40 -13.73
N ILE A 599 -24.66 -12.15 -13.43
CA ILE A 599 -23.62 -11.17 -13.07
C ILE A 599 -23.58 -11.06 -11.54
N ALA A 600 -22.53 -11.60 -10.91
CA ALA A 600 -22.28 -11.46 -9.48
C ALA A 600 -21.23 -10.37 -9.24
N ILE A 601 -21.43 -9.57 -8.20
CA ILE A 601 -20.50 -8.49 -7.80
C ILE A 601 -19.77 -8.85 -6.51
N TYR A 602 -18.51 -8.46 -6.43
CA TYR A 602 -17.63 -8.70 -5.29
C TYR A 602 -16.74 -7.51 -5.01
N GLY A 603 -16.66 -7.13 -3.73
CA GLY A 603 -15.69 -6.16 -3.25
C GLY A 603 -15.37 -6.32 -1.77
N TRP A 604 -14.21 -5.79 -1.35
CA TRP A 604 -13.71 -5.85 0.01
C TRP A 604 -13.47 -4.42 0.54
N SER A 605 -13.73 -4.16 1.84
CA SER A 605 -13.54 -2.85 2.44
C SER A 605 -14.43 -1.78 1.78
N TYR A 606 -13.84 -0.73 1.16
CA TYR A 606 -14.60 0.19 0.31
C TYR A 606 -15.37 -0.56 -0.80
N GLY A 607 -14.76 -1.59 -1.39
CA GLY A 607 -15.43 -2.45 -2.37
C GLY A 607 -16.62 -3.21 -1.77
N GLY A 608 -16.55 -3.60 -0.50
CA GLY A 608 -17.68 -4.16 0.24
C GLY A 608 -18.81 -3.14 0.42
N TYR A 609 -18.48 -1.91 0.77
CA TYR A 609 -19.40 -0.77 0.76
C TYR A 609 -20.04 -0.58 -0.61
N MET A 610 -19.22 -0.55 -1.68
CA MET A 610 -19.69 -0.44 -3.06
C MET A 610 -20.64 -1.57 -3.44
N THR A 611 -20.35 -2.83 -3.04
CA THR A 611 -21.25 -3.96 -3.27
C THR A 611 -22.64 -3.69 -2.68
N LEU A 612 -22.72 -3.24 -1.42
CA LEU A 612 -23.98 -2.91 -0.79
C LEU A 612 -24.71 -1.79 -1.54
N ARG A 613 -24.00 -0.68 -1.84
CA ARG A 613 -24.55 0.46 -2.56
C ARG A 613 -25.09 0.11 -3.95
N MET A 614 -24.39 -0.80 -4.66
CA MET A 614 -24.81 -1.29 -5.98
C MET A 614 -26.09 -2.13 -5.90
N LEU A 615 -26.21 -3.02 -4.89
CA LEU A 615 -27.44 -3.81 -4.65
C LEU A 615 -28.63 -2.93 -4.24
N GLU A 616 -28.39 -1.88 -3.47
CA GLU A 616 -29.43 -0.94 -3.03
C GLU A 616 -29.93 -0.02 -4.15
N ALA A 617 -29.03 0.36 -5.07
CA ALA A 617 -29.33 1.34 -6.12
C ALA A 617 -30.21 0.74 -7.24
N ASP A 618 -30.03 -0.53 -7.58
CA ASP A 618 -30.77 -1.16 -8.67
C ASP A 618 -31.04 -2.65 -8.33
N PRO A 619 -32.05 -2.93 -7.49
CA PRO A 619 -32.44 -4.30 -7.15
C PRO A 619 -32.72 -5.13 -8.40
N ARG A 620 -32.19 -6.36 -8.43
CA ARG A 620 -32.29 -7.34 -9.54
C ARG A 620 -31.43 -7.00 -10.77
N LEU A 621 -30.57 -5.99 -10.71
CA LEU A 621 -29.56 -5.79 -11.74
C LEU A 621 -28.49 -6.90 -11.70
N TYR A 622 -28.18 -7.37 -10.50
CA TYR A 622 -27.18 -8.40 -10.22
C TYR A 622 -27.82 -9.70 -9.74
N ALA A 623 -27.18 -10.82 -10.04
CA ALA A 623 -27.64 -12.13 -9.59
C ALA A 623 -27.28 -12.42 -8.13
N ALA A 624 -26.20 -11.83 -7.64
CA ALA A 624 -25.71 -11.96 -6.27
C ALA A 624 -24.66 -10.88 -5.94
N GLY A 625 -24.53 -10.52 -4.66
CA GLY A 625 -23.48 -9.65 -4.17
C GLY A 625 -22.70 -10.26 -3.01
N ILE A 626 -21.37 -10.08 -3.02
CA ILE A 626 -20.48 -10.52 -1.96
C ILE A 626 -19.80 -9.29 -1.37
N ALA A 627 -20.18 -8.89 -0.15
CA ALA A 627 -19.68 -7.74 0.56
C ALA A 627 -18.68 -8.18 1.66
N GLY A 628 -17.41 -7.95 1.44
CA GLY A 628 -16.34 -8.25 2.41
C GLY A 628 -15.98 -7.04 3.26
N ALA A 629 -15.99 -7.17 4.59
CA ALA A 629 -15.63 -6.14 5.56
C ALA A 629 -16.14 -4.73 5.17
N PRO A 630 -17.46 -4.57 4.86
CA PRO A 630 -17.99 -3.33 4.30
C PRO A 630 -18.04 -2.20 5.33
N VAL A 631 -17.74 -0.99 4.90
CA VAL A 631 -18.20 0.21 5.62
C VAL A 631 -19.70 0.35 5.37
N THR A 632 -20.51 0.53 6.41
CA THR A 632 -21.96 0.72 6.30
C THR A 632 -22.41 2.11 6.73
N ARG A 633 -21.60 2.72 7.60
CA ARG A 633 -21.75 4.10 8.07
C ARG A 633 -20.39 4.77 8.14
N TRP A 634 -20.24 5.88 7.47
CA TRP A 634 -18.99 6.62 7.42
C TRP A 634 -18.63 7.31 8.75
N GLU A 635 -19.60 7.52 9.64
CA GLU A 635 -19.37 8.01 11.01
C GLU A 635 -18.62 7.01 11.88
N LEU A 636 -18.54 5.74 11.48
CA LEU A 636 -17.75 4.70 12.17
C LEU A 636 -16.30 4.62 11.68
N TYR A 637 -15.93 5.41 10.68
CA TYR A 637 -14.57 5.46 10.15
C TYR A 637 -13.85 6.74 10.60
N ASP A 638 -12.51 6.81 10.44
CA ASP A 638 -11.73 7.88 11.02
C ASP A 638 -11.97 9.27 10.39
N THR A 639 -11.54 10.31 11.13
CA THR A 639 -11.69 11.72 10.74
C THR A 639 -10.92 12.04 9.46
N ALA A 640 -9.63 11.60 9.35
CA ALA A 640 -8.78 12.05 8.27
C ALA A 640 -9.20 11.51 6.92
N TYR A 641 -9.57 10.23 6.85
CA TYR A 641 -10.11 9.65 5.62
C TYR A 641 -11.50 10.22 5.31
N THR A 642 -12.39 10.11 6.27
CA THR A 642 -13.82 10.36 6.00
C THR A 642 -14.11 11.84 5.75
N GLU A 643 -13.58 12.74 6.58
CA GLU A 643 -13.86 14.18 6.45
C GLU A 643 -13.16 14.81 5.24
N ARG A 644 -12.07 14.20 4.74
CA ARG A 644 -11.44 14.61 3.47
C ARG A 644 -12.44 14.59 2.31
N TYR A 645 -13.27 13.56 2.26
CA TYR A 645 -14.21 13.35 1.16
C TYR A 645 -15.62 13.82 1.48
N MET A 646 -16.06 13.74 2.74
CA MET A 646 -17.45 13.92 3.14
C MET A 646 -17.72 15.18 3.96
N GLY A 647 -16.68 15.91 4.39
CA GLY A 647 -16.83 16.99 5.36
C GLY A 647 -17.12 16.48 6.78
N ASN A 648 -17.49 17.36 7.69
CA ASN A 648 -17.79 17.01 9.06
C ASN A 648 -19.27 16.60 9.21
N PRO A 649 -19.61 15.42 9.76
CA PRO A 649 -21.01 14.98 9.87
C PRO A 649 -21.89 15.93 10.70
N LYS A 650 -21.31 16.73 11.61
CA LYS A 650 -22.09 17.74 12.38
C LYS A 650 -22.63 18.89 11.51
N THR A 651 -22.01 19.14 10.36
CA THR A 651 -22.45 20.18 9.40
C THR A 651 -22.96 19.59 8.09
N ASP A 652 -22.53 18.39 7.74
CA ASP A 652 -22.76 17.74 6.45
C ASP A 652 -23.55 16.42 6.56
N GLN A 653 -24.39 16.27 7.60
CA GLN A 653 -25.13 15.02 7.88
C GLN A 653 -25.89 14.48 6.65
N ALA A 654 -26.45 15.37 5.82
CA ALA A 654 -27.17 14.94 4.62
C ALA A 654 -26.30 14.19 3.61
N ALA A 655 -24.99 14.52 3.52
CA ALA A 655 -24.04 13.79 2.69
C ALA A 655 -23.76 12.40 3.28
N TYR A 656 -23.59 12.29 4.60
CA TYR A 656 -23.42 11.02 5.31
C TYR A 656 -24.65 10.11 5.17
N ASP A 657 -25.86 10.66 5.35
CA ASP A 657 -27.10 9.90 5.17
C ASP A 657 -27.25 9.37 3.74
N LYS A 658 -26.88 10.19 2.74
CA LYS A 658 -26.88 9.80 1.32
C LYS A 658 -25.86 8.70 1.04
N ALA A 659 -24.67 8.78 1.63
CA ALA A 659 -23.60 7.82 1.46
C ALA A 659 -23.79 6.54 2.30
N SER A 660 -24.68 6.52 3.26
CA SER A 660 -24.89 5.37 4.14
C SER A 660 -25.38 4.14 3.36
N ALA A 661 -24.71 3.00 3.55
CA ALA A 661 -25.19 1.70 3.10
C ALA A 661 -26.07 1.03 4.16
N LEU A 662 -26.14 1.57 5.37
CA LEU A 662 -27.02 1.03 6.41
C LEU A 662 -28.46 1.55 6.26
N LEU A 663 -28.64 2.85 5.97
CA LEU A 663 -29.95 3.45 5.93
C LEU A 663 -30.89 2.82 4.90
N PRO A 664 -30.48 2.58 3.63
CA PRO A 664 -31.31 1.98 2.61
C PRO A 664 -31.20 0.44 2.52
N ALA A 665 -30.57 -0.25 3.47
CA ALA A 665 -30.27 -1.68 3.39
C ALA A 665 -31.50 -2.57 3.13
N GLU A 666 -32.70 -2.15 3.57
CA GLU A 666 -33.95 -2.86 3.27
C GLU A 666 -34.33 -2.90 1.79
N LYS A 667 -33.67 -2.12 0.93
CA LYS A 667 -33.85 -2.18 -0.54
C LYS A 667 -33.13 -3.35 -1.19
N ILE A 668 -32.22 -4.00 -0.48
CA ILE A 668 -31.50 -5.17 -1.01
C ILE A 668 -32.49 -6.32 -1.16
N ASP A 669 -32.73 -6.73 -2.40
CA ASP A 669 -33.59 -7.87 -2.76
C ASP A 669 -32.76 -9.03 -3.35
N ASP A 670 -31.52 -8.76 -3.76
CA ASP A 670 -30.63 -9.75 -4.37
C ASP A 670 -29.95 -10.63 -3.32
N PRO A 671 -29.63 -11.89 -3.65
CA PRO A 671 -28.83 -12.74 -2.78
C PRO A 671 -27.53 -12.05 -2.35
N MET A 672 -27.28 -11.99 -1.04
CA MET A 672 -26.11 -11.31 -0.47
C MET A 672 -25.35 -12.23 0.48
N LEU A 673 -24.01 -12.22 0.34
CA LEU A 673 -23.06 -12.84 1.27
C LEU A 673 -22.25 -11.75 1.97
N LEU A 674 -22.35 -11.69 3.30
CA LEU A 674 -21.58 -10.78 4.14
C LEU A 674 -20.39 -11.53 4.74
N LEU A 675 -19.17 -11.03 4.53
CA LEU A 675 -17.91 -11.57 5.05
C LEU A 675 -17.24 -10.56 5.95
N HIS A 676 -16.70 -10.97 7.13
CA HIS A 676 -15.95 -10.05 7.99
C HIS A 676 -15.03 -10.79 8.96
N GLY A 677 -13.84 -10.23 9.25
CA GLY A 677 -12.98 -10.65 10.34
C GLY A 677 -13.50 -10.13 11.68
N MET A 678 -13.62 -11.00 12.67
CA MET A 678 -14.22 -10.61 13.97
C MET A 678 -13.26 -9.86 14.90
N SER A 679 -12.03 -9.63 14.46
CA SER A 679 -11.01 -8.84 15.17
C SER A 679 -10.57 -7.62 14.35
N ASP A 680 -11.38 -7.19 13.37
CA ASP A 680 -11.10 -6.05 12.50
C ASP A 680 -11.02 -4.75 13.34
N ASP A 681 -9.86 -4.08 13.26
CA ASP A 681 -9.55 -2.84 13.98
C ASP A 681 -9.53 -1.61 13.05
N ASN A 682 -9.72 -1.82 11.76
CA ASN A 682 -9.82 -0.77 10.75
C ASN A 682 -11.29 -0.48 10.40
N VAL A 683 -11.96 -1.39 9.70
CA VAL A 683 -13.41 -1.33 9.50
C VAL A 683 -14.06 -2.12 10.64
N VAL A 684 -14.39 -1.44 11.71
CA VAL A 684 -14.88 -2.10 12.93
C VAL A 684 -16.07 -3.01 12.67
N PHE A 685 -16.09 -4.16 13.34
CA PHE A 685 -17.08 -5.22 13.14
C PHE A 685 -18.53 -4.75 13.38
N ALA A 686 -18.71 -3.63 14.09
CA ALA A 686 -20.00 -2.96 14.28
C ALA A 686 -20.72 -2.65 12.94
N ASN A 687 -19.98 -2.31 11.87
CA ASN A 687 -20.56 -2.13 10.54
C ASN A 687 -21.40 -3.34 10.08
N SER A 688 -20.84 -4.54 10.26
CA SER A 688 -21.55 -5.77 9.88
C SER A 688 -22.64 -6.18 10.85
N THR A 689 -22.49 -5.96 12.16
CA THR A 689 -23.53 -6.32 13.13
C THR A 689 -24.73 -5.41 13.04
N GLU A 690 -24.55 -4.09 12.82
CA GLU A 690 -25.65 -3.15 12.58
C GLU A 690 -26.40 -3.49 11.28
N LEU A 691 -25.67 -3.79 10.19
CA LEU A 691 -26.27 -4.20 8.93
C LEU A 691 -27.09 -5.50 9.09
N ALA A 692 -26.51 -6.50 9.74
CA ALA A 692 -27.21 -7.77 9.97
C ALA A 692 -28.50 -7.57 10.78
N ALA A 693 -28.46 -6.77 11.86
CA ALA A 693 -29.64 -6.45 12.64
C ALA A 693 -30.70 -5.70 11.81
N LYS A 694 -30.30 -4.73 10.99
CA LYS A 694 -31.19 -3.97 10.10
C LYS A 694 -31.91 -4.89 9.10
N LEU A 695 -31.17 -5.78 8.43
CA LEU A 695 -31.72 -6.73 7.47
C LEU A 695 -32.65 -7.74 8.14
N GLN A 696 -32.31 -8.25 9.34
CA GLN A 696 -33.17 -9.15 10.11
C GLN A 696 -34.47 -8.47 10.51
N HIS A 697 -34.44 -7.22 10.99
CA HIS A 697 -35.66 -6.47 11.33
C HIS A 697 -36.52 -6.17 10.09
N ALA A 698 -35.93 -6.07 8.91
CA ALA A 698 -36.63 -5.88 7.64
C ALA A 698 -37.11 -7.19 6.99
N ASP A 699 -36.94 -8.34 7.65
CA ASP A 699 -37.25 -9.68 7.13
C ASP A 699 -36.55 -9.97 5.78
N LYS A 700 -35.29 -9.51 5.62
CA LYS A 700 -34.48 -9.73 4.43
C LYS A 700 -33.54 -10.93 4.65
N PRO A 701 -33.62 -11.97 3.81
CA PRO A 701 -32.69 -13.09 3.90
C PRO A 701 -31.32 -12.71 3.36
N PHE A 702 -30.25 -13.12 4.05
CA PHE A 702 -28.87 -12.98 3.61
C PHE A 702 -28.01 -14.12 4.19
N SER A 703 -26.86 -14.36 3.57
CA SER A 703 -25.85 -15.29 4.08
C SER A 703 -24.71 -14.50 4.74
N MET A 704 -24.07 -15.11 5.75
CA MET A 704 -22.90 -14.51 6.38
C MET A 704 -21.85 -15.56 6.72
N MET A 705 -20.56 -15.17 6.65
CA MET A 705 -19.45 -15.95 7.16
C MET A 705 -18.51 -15.00 7.89
N PHE A 706 -18.38 -15.20 9.19
CA PHE A 706 -17.49 -14.41 10.06
C PHE A 706 -16.27 -15.22 10.45
N TYR A 707 -15.12 -14.55 10.53
CA TYR A 707 -13.82 -15.17 10.72
C TYR A 707 -13.25 -14.80 12.11
N PRO A 708 -13.41 -15.70 13.11
CA PRO A 708 -12.87 -15.44 14.45
C PRO A 708 -11.35 -15.29 14.43
N GLY A 709 -10.84 -14.25 15.10
CA GLY A 709 -9.41 -13.95 15.18
C GLY A 709 -8.79 -13.29 13.95
N GLU A 710 -9.52 -13.24 12.82
CA GLU A 710 -9.04 -12.52 11.63
C GLU A 710 -9.31 -11.01 11.75
N THR A 711 -8.37 -10.21 11.24
CA THR A 711 -8.44 -8.75 11.17
C THR A 711 -9.07 -8.29 9.85
N HIS A 712 -8.80 -7.04 9.42
CA HIS A 712 -9.32 -6.51 8.16
C HIS A 712 -8.94 -7.35 6.93
N GLY A 713 -7.72 -7.88 6.93
CA GLY A 713 -7.21 -8.76 5.88
C GLY A 713 -7.44 -10.25 6.17
N VAL A 714 -8.67 -10.75 6.14
CA VAL A 714 -8.96 -12.19 6.32
C VAL A 714 -8.13 -13.05 5.37
N GLY A 715 -7.35 -14.01 5.89
CA GLY A 715 -6.52 -14.81 5.01
C GLY A 715 -5.50 -15.71 5.69
N GLY A 716 -4.61 -16.26 4.84
CA GLY A 716 -3.61 -17.27 5.22
C GLY A 716 -3.80 -18.56 4.43
N PRO A 717 -2.85 -19.49 4.52
CA PRO A 717 -2.81 -20.68 3.64
C PRO A 717 -4.01 -21.63 3.82
N LYS A 718 -4.72 -21.55 4.95
CA LYS A 718 -5.93 -22.36 5.23
C LYS A 718 -7.21 -21.52 5.11
N VAL A 719 -7.20 -20.29 5.61
CA VAL A 719 -8.40 -19.42 5.67
C VAL A 719 -8.75 -18.89 4.28
N SER A 720 -7.76 -18.44 3.49
CA SER A 720 -8.04 -17.90 2.16
C SER A 720 -8.71 -18.90 1.21
N PRO A 721 -8.26 -20.17 1.07
CA PRO A 721 -8.99 -21.15 0.27
C PRO A 721 -10.43 -21.37 0.76
N GLN A 722 -10.65 -21.42 2.08
CA GLN A 722 -11.97 -21.61 2.67
C GLN A 722 -12.91 -20.43 2.34
N LEU A 723 -12.39 -19.19 2.42
CA LEU A 723 -13.13 -17.99 2.05
C LEU A 723 -13.60 -18.08 0.59
N TRP A 724 -12.70 -18.41 -0.33
CA TRP A 724 -13.03 -18.51 -1.75
C TRP A 724 -13.97 -19.68 -2.06
N HIS A 725 -13.87 -20.81 -1.36
CA HIS A 725 -14.84 -21.91 -1.46
C HIS A 725 -16.22 -21.45 -0.96
N THR A 726 -16.28 -20.68 0.13
CA THR A 726 -17.53 -20.11 0.64
C THR A 726 -18.20 -19.22 -0.41
N ILE A 727 -17.43 -18.34 -1.07
CA ILE A 727 -17.92 -17.49 -2.16
C ILE A 727 -18.47 -18.34 -3.32
N MET A 728 -17.69 -19.32 -3.82
CA MET A 728 -18.12 -20.16 -4.95
C MET A 728 -19.34 -21.01 -4.62
N ASN A 729 -19.42 -21.55 -3.40
CA ASN A 729 -20.58 -22.33 -2.95
C ASN A 729 -21.83 -21.44 -2.83
N PHE A 730 -21.68 -20.21 -2.34
CA PHE A 730 -22.77 -19.24 -2.30
C PHE A 730 -23.29 -18.92 -3.71
N LEU A 731 -22.40 -18.63 -4.67
CA LEU A 731 -22.77 -18.38 -6.06
C LEU A 731 -23.49 -19.58 -6.68
N ALA A 732 -22.99 -20.80 -6.46
CA ALA A 732 -23.63 -22.03 -6.95
C ALA A 732 -25.02 -22.24 -6.36
N ALA A 733 -25.20 -22.00 -5.06
CA ALA A 733 -26.51 -22.12 -4.39
C ALA A 733 -27.55 -21.14 -4.94
N HIS A 734 -27.11 -20.03 -5.52
CA HIS A 734 -27.99 -19.02 -6.13
C HIS A 734 -27.99 -19.06 -7.67
N GLY A 735 -27.54 -20.18 -8.27
CA GLY A 735 -27.65 -20.43 -9.71
C GLY A 735 -26.61 -19.66 -10.56
N VAL A 736 -25.68 -18.95 -9.96
CA VAL A 736 -24.58 -18.25 -10.66
C VAL A 736 -23.47 -19.27 -10.93
N THR A 737 -23.70 -20.13 -11.90
CA THR A 737 -22.79 -21.22 -12.28
C THR A 737 -22.44 -21.15 -13.76
N PRO A 738 -21.24 -21.58 -14.16
CA PRO A 738 -20.87 -21.78 -15.55
C PRO A 738 -21.82 -22.78 -16.25
N PRO A 739 -21.91 -22.74 -17.59
CA PRO A 739 -22.67 -23.72 -18.32
C PRO A 739 -22.03 -25.11 -18.18
N GLU A 740 -22.88 -26.16 -18.14
CA GLU A 740 -22.46 -27.55 -18.10
C GLU A 740 -21.74 -27.99 -19.39
#